data_7a652a36f7ef5b23e7b870afffaa6bc7
#
_entry.id   7a652a36f7ef5b23e7b870afffaa6bc7
#
_cell.length_a   1.000
_cell.length_b   1.000
_cell.length_c   1.000
_cell.angle_alpha   90.00
_cell.angle_beta   90.00
_cell.angle_gamma   90.00
#
_symmetry.space_group_name_H-M   'P 1'
#
loop_
_entity.id
_entity.type
_entity.pdbx_description
1 polymer ?
#
loop_
_entity_poly.entity_id
_entity_poly.type
_entity_poly.pdbx_seq_one_letter_code
_entity_poly.pdbx_strand_id
1 'polypeptide(L)'
;MPTFIKDLFDLPDVVRGGDFVLRLAEGLERPEQTLRDYVVTPQLAKCFDEALSLVRDALEGRTSKACYLLGSFGSGKSHFMAVLNLLLEQNPTAREIPELAGVVTKHNSWTGGKKFMLVPFNLIGATGLEAALLGGYADHIRRHHPGAPTPPVYRAEALFEDAKGLRQAMGDKGFFAKLNREENGSKGTAAPAAAGWGELAGGWDVKRFERAVMAAANNADRRQLVTDLVETFFRAAQNNSEFISLDDGLSVMSQHARALGFDAVILFLDELILWLASHAADPSFVAREGQKLVKLVEASKADRPIPLVSFIAKQREIADLVRDQVTGAQLAAIGDVLRYWEARFASIRLQDSNLPAIAEKRLLKPKSEAAKAEIDAAFAQTMAVQKHIRDILLTDEGNPEMFRKLYPFSPALVETLVVMSFALQRERTALRVMLQILVEQKNRLKLGDIVPAGDIFDVISEGTDAVSDVVKRDFEKAKRLYEQKLRPVLEQQHGMRTEQAFALPPEDPKGLAFRADDRIIKTLLLAALAPTVKTLKDMDAQRLVALNHGSYRTPIPGREQTVVIDKCRRWAAATGVIKLEGSSDNPRITLQLTDVDTDRIIEQAQAEDNDGNRRRKIRELLFEEFGLPKEEAQQLFHRYRFRWRGTDRECELQYANVREQAFETFKNKAEQWRIIIDFPFDQPPHGPRSDLALLQQFRNDNEEGFRTLVWIPSFLNHDALKELGRLVILDHILTGERFDQYVSHLSPADKASAKGLLDTQQKQLRAKMVAHLQAVYSAGSGLANSADAAHQLEPSEQFQCLDETGDIQPPAAANFKQALTSLLSQALQKQFPAHPMFDDDANLRPAALGRVLEEITRAIQTPDGRIIVEQSKRRELRQVANPHSIRLRCCLSAMSSPRTSKC
;
A
#
# COMPACT_ATOMS: atom_id res chain seq x y z
N MET A 1 39.92 -26.90 7.46
CA MET A 1 38.65 -27.18 8.17
C MET A 1 37.54 -26.58 7.32
N PRO A 2 36.35 -27.16 7.27
CA PRO A 2 35.28 -26.52 6.54
C PRO A 2 34.91 -25.18 7.17
N THR A 3 34.77 -24.11 6.34
CA THR A 3 34.39 -22.78 6.78
C THR A 3 32.86 -22.76 6.91
N PHE A 4 32.35 -22.34 8.06
CA PHE A 4 30.91 -22.19 8.29
C PHE A 4 30.48 -20.74 8.08
N ILE A 5 29.18 -20.52 7.83
CA ILE A 5 28.66 -19.16 7.61
C ILE A 5 28.90 -18.23 8.79
N LYS A 6 28.94 -18.74 10.03
CA LYS A 6 29.30 -17.95 11.22
C LYS A 6 30.68 -17.30 11.13
N ASP A 7 31.60 -17.89 10.37
CA ASP A 7 32.98 -17.40 10.26
C ASP A 7 33.07 -16.24 9.27
N LEU A 8 32.11 -16.13 8.36
CA LEU A 8 32.09 -15.20 7.24
C LEU A 8 31.13 -14.02 7.41
N PHE A 9 29.97 -14.27 7.98
CA PHE A 9 28.94 -13.23 8.17
C PHE A 9 28.89 -12.72 9.61
N ASP A 10 28.58 -11.44 9.77
CA ASP A 10 28.35 -10.82 11.07
C ASP A 10 26.92 -11.16 11.55
N LEU A 11 26.78 -12.22 12.32
CA LEU A 11 25.50 -12.74 12.79
C LEU A 11 25.38 -12.59 14.30
N PRO A 12 24.20 -12.19 14.83
CA PRO A 12 23.94 -12.14 16.26
C PRO A 12 23.85 -13.56 16.86
N ASP A 13 23.99 -13.64 18.17
CA ASP A 13 23.81 -14.93 18.86
C ASP A 13 22.36 -15.34 18.97
N VAL A 14 21.45 -14.38 19.13
CA VAL A 14 20.01 -14.60 19.29
C VAL A 14 19.23 -13.55 18.53
N VAL A 15 18.16 -13.98 17.87
CA VAL A 15 17.21 -13.08 17.20
C VAL A 15 16.21 -12.55 18.21
N ARG A 16 16.09 -11.23 18.33
CA ARG A 16 15.15 -10.56 19.25
C ARG A 16 13.85 -10.18 18.55
N GLY A 17 12.75 -10.09 19.33
CA GLY A 17 11.43 -9.74 18.79
C GLY A 17 11.36 -8.41 18.06
N GLY A 18 12.18 -7.44 18.43
CA GLY A 18 12.26 -6.11 17.80
C GLY A 18 13.24 -5.98 16.63
N ASP A 19 14.00 -7.04 16.30
CA ASP A 19 14.93 -6.98 15.17
C ASP A 19 14.18 -6.74 13.87
N PHE A 20 14.63 -5.77 13.09
CA PHE A 20 14.03 -5.27 11.83
C PHE A 20 12.69 -4.52 11.96
N VAL A 21 12.17 -4.31 13.16
CA VAL A 21 11.02 -3.43 13.40
C VAL A 21 11.56 -2.07 13.86
N LEU A 22 11.47 -1.08 13.00
CA LEU A 22 11.79 0.31 13.34
C LEU A 22 10.48 1.05 13.59
N ARG A 23 10.28 1.53 14.80
CA ARG A 23 9.21 2.50 15.10
C ARG A 23 9.67 3.88 14.64
N LEU A 24 8.76 4.65 14.09
CA LEU A 24 9.09 5.97 13.55
C LEU A 24 9.82 6.85 14.60
N ALA A 25 9.34 6.88 15.83
CA ALA A 25 9.96 7.66 16.91
C ALA A 25 11.39 7.20 17.22
N GLU A 26 11.63 5.89 17.32
CA GLU A 26 12.96 5.31 17.55
C GLU A 26 13.93 5.62 16.40
N GLY A 27 13.40 5.63 15.16
CA GLY A 27 14.19 5.98 13.98
C GLY A 27 14.66 7.43 13.97
N LEU A 28 13.87 8.33 14.51
CA LEU A 28 14.22 9.75 14.62
C LEU A 28 15.16 10.03 15.81
N GLU A 29 15.08 9.24 16.88
CA GLU A 29 16.02 9.34 18.02
C GLU A 29 17.44 8.88 17.67
N ARG A 30 17.60 8.01 16.66
CA ARG A 30 18.90 7.45 16.23
C ARG A 30 19.12 7.64 14.74
N PRO A 31 19.23 8.88 14.24
CA PRO A 31 19.24 9.18 12.82
C PRO A 31 20.40 8.52 12.06
N GLU A 32 21.62 8.48 12.63
CA GLU A 32 22.78 7.87 11.99
C GLU A 32 22.60 6.36 11.78
N GLN A 33 22.05 5.66 12.78
CA GLN A 33 21.77 4.24 12.65
C GLN A 33 20.66 3.99 11.64
N THR A 34 19.58 4.78 11.69
CA THR A 34 18.46 4.72 10.75
C THR A 34 18.93 4.89 9.30
N LEU A 35 19.76 5.90 9.03
CA LEU A 35 20.29 6.15 7.68
C LEU A 35 21.27 5.06 7.23
N ARG A 36 22.11 4.55 8.14
CA ARG A 36 23.04 3.45 7.85
C ARG A 36 22.32 2.17 7.47
N ASP A 37 21.22 1.87 8.17
CA ASP A 37 20.46 0.64 7.99
C ASP A 37 19.42 0.76 6.85
N TYR A 38 19.20 1.97 6.32
CA TYR A 38 18.26 2.17 5.23
C TYR A 38 18.91 1.87 3.87
N VAL A 39 18.19 1.12 3.05
CA VAL A 39 18.63 0.77 1.70
C VAL A 39 17.76 1.52 0.70
N VAL A 40 18.35 2.43 -0.04
CA VAL A 40 17.66 3.14 -1.11
C VAL A 40 17.85 2.37 -2.42
N THR A 41 16.76 1.96 -3.02
CA THR A 41 16.73 1.40 -4.37
C THR A 41 16.26 2.47 -5.36
N PRO A 42 16.46 2.29 -6.69
CA PRO A 42 15.96 3.25 -7.68
C PRO A 42 14.45 3.51 -7.55
N GLN A 43 13.70 2.49 -7.18
CA GLN A 43 12.27 2.62 -6.94
C GLN A 43 11.95 3.42 -5.68
N LEU A 44 12.67 3.17 -4.57
CA LEU A 44 12.50 3.97 -3.36
C LEU A 44 12.91 5.43 -3.59
N ALA A 45 13.95 5.68 -4.39
CA ALA A 45 14.31 7.04 -4.79
C ALA A 45 13.16 7.74 -5.53
N LYS A 46 12.45 7.03 -6.42
CA LYS A 46 11.24 7.55 -7.06
C LYS A 46 10.12 7.83 -6.04
N CYS A 47 9.91 6.96 -5.06
CA CYS A 47 8.94 7.20 -3.99
C CYS A 47 9.27 8.45 -3.17
N PHE A 48 10.57 8.72 -2.89
CA PHE A 48 11.00 9.97 -2.25
C PHE A 48 10.76 11.19 -3.15
N ASP A 49 11.00 11.08 -4.46
CA ASP A 49 10.69 12.13 -5.43
C ASP A 49 9.19 12.46 -5.45
N GLU A 50 8.34 11.45 -5.45
CA GLU A 50 6.88 11.61 -5.37
C GLU A 50 6.44 12.26 -4.05
N ALA A 51 7.01 11.82 -2.92
CA ALA A 51 6.70 12.38 -1.61
C ALA A 51 7.12 13.85 -1.50
N LEU A 52 8.32 14.20 -1.96
CA LEU A 52 8.81 15.58 -1.96
C LEU A 52 8.02 16.46 -2.95
N SER A 53 7.62 15.91 -4.09
CA SER A 53 6.76 16.61 -5.05
C SER A 53 5.40 16.94 -4.44
N LEU A 54 4.81 16.01 -3.67
CA LEU A 54 3.55 16.26 -2.96
C LEU A 54 3.68 17.42 -1.95
N VAL A 55 4.79 17.48 -1.22
CA VAL A 55 5.06 18.58 -0.28
C VAL A 55 5.22 19.90 -1.04
N ARG A 56 5.98 19.92 -2.14
CA ARG A 56 6.10 21.10 -3.01
C ARG A 56 4.75 21.58 -3.50
N ASP A 57 3.95 20.67 -4.06
CA ASP A 57 2.63 21.01 -4.62
C ASP A 57 1.67 21.55 -3.55
N ALA A 58 1.78 21.07 -2.30
CA ALA A 58 1.03 21.62 -1.18
C ALA A 58 1.46 23.05 -0.84
N LEU A 59 2.76 23.34 -0.84
CA LEU A 59 3.30 24.68 -0.60
C LEU A 59 2.91 25.66 -1.70
N GLU A 60 3.07 25.30 -2.96
CA GLU A 60 2.75 26.14 -4.12
C GLU A 60 1.24 26.40 -4.22
N GLY A 61 0.43 25.35 -4.03
CA GLY A 61 -1.03 25.46 -4.05
C GLY A 61 -1.64 26.04 -2.79
N ARG A 62 -0.87 26.16 -1.70
CA ARG A 62 -1.35 26.50 -0.34
C ARG A 62 -2.56 25.65 0.08
N THR A 63 -2.52 24.37 -0.24
CA THR A 63 -3.59 23.42 0.05
C THR A 63 -3.03 22.24 0.82
N SER A 64 -3.78 21.80 1.83
CA SER A 64 -3.41 20.58 2.58
C SER A 64 -3.53 19.36 1.68
N LYS A 65 -2.61 18.41 1.84
CA LYS A 65 -2.54 17.18 1.07
C LYS A 65 -2.32 15.99 1.98
N ALA A 66 -2.80 14.81 1.57
CA ALA A 66 -2.50 13.56 2.26
C ALA A 66 -2.10 12.47 1.26
N CYS A 67 -1.26 11.56 1.73
CA CYS A 67 -0.73 10.46 0.95
C CYS A 67 -0.75 9.18 1.76
N TYR A 68 -1.28 8.10 1.17
CA TYR A 68 -1.11 6.76 1.68
C TYR A 68 0.24 6.19 1.23
N LEU A 69 1.02 5.72 2.20
CA LEU A 69 2.19 4.90 1.97
C LEU A 69 1.74 3.44 1.97
N LEU A 70 1.55 2.87 0.78
CA LEU A 70 1.07 1.52 0.59
C LEU A 70 2.25 0.54 0.60
N GLY A 71 2.11 -0.57 1.27
CA GLY A 71 3.11 -1.64 1.28
C GLY A 71 2.76 -2.72 2.28
N SER A 72 3.30 -3.93 2.09
CA SER A 72 3.14 -5.04 3.01
C SER A 72 3.72 -4.74 4.40
N PHE A 73 3.44 -5.59 5.38
CA PHE A 73 4.11 -5.52 6.67
C PHE A 73 5.63 -5.74 6.48
N GLY A 74 6.43 -4.85 7.04
CA GLY A 74 7.89 -4.92 6.88
C GLY A 74 8.45 -4.33 5.59
N SER A 75 7.63 -3.75 4.69
CA SER A 75 8.09 -3.03 3.49
C SER A 75 8.88 -1.74 3.78
N GLY A 76 9.09 -1.41 5.06
CA GLY A 76 9.88 -0.26 5.47
C GLY A 76 9.13 1.07 5.51
N LYS A 77 7.80 1.09 5.62
CA LYS A 77 7.00 2.34 5.66
C LYS A 77 7.43 3.30 6.76
N SER A 78 7.56 2.83 8.00
CA SER A 78 8.02 3.65 9.14
C SER A 78 9.46 4.13 8.93
N HIS A 79 10.32 3.30 8.33
CA HIS A 79 11.69 3.65 7.97
C HIS A 79 11.73 4.70 6.85
N PHE A 80 10.88 4.54 5.82
CA PHE A 80 10.71 5.55 4.75
C PHE A 80 10.28 6.91 5.33
N MET A 81 9.29 6.90 6.24
CA MET A 81 8.83 8.13 6.91
C MET A 81 9.94 8.77 7.74
N ALA A 82 10.76 7.97 8.44
CA ALA A 82 11.90 8.49 9.21
C ALA A 82 12.93 9.15 8.30
N VAL A 83 13.30 8.52 7.18
CA VAL A 83 14.26 9.11 6.22
C VAL A 83 13.67 10.35 5.54
N LEU A 84 12.38 10.33 5.16
CA LEU A 84 11.70 11.50 4.59
C LEU A 84 11.67 12.68 5.59
N ASN A 85 11.44 12.39 6.87
CA ASN A 85 11.52 13.38 7.94
C ASN A 85 12.93 14.02 7.97
N LEU A 86 13.99 13.21 8.02
CA LEU A 86 15.36 13.68 8.04
C LEU A 86 15.75 14.49 6.78
N LEU A 87 15.23 14.11 5.60
CA LEU A 87 15.44 14.89 4.37
C LEU A 87 14.77 16.26 4.45
N LEU A 88 13.55 16.34 4.97
CA LEU A 88 12.81 17.59 5.15
C LEU A 88 13.42 18.46 6.27
N GLU A 89 14.01 17.83 7.29
CA GLU A 89 14.77 18.52 8.35
C GLU A 89 16.12 19.06 7.86
N GLN A 90 16.50 18.79 6.59
CA GLN A 90 17.77 19.17 6.00
C GLN A 90 18.97 18.45 6.64
N ASN A 91 18.79 17.25 7.21
CA ASN A 91 19.86 16.48 7.82
C ASN A 91 20.99 16.22 6.80
N PRO A 92 22.26 16.59 7.08
CA PRO A 92 23.35 16.46 6.13
C PRO A 92 23.57 15.02 5.66
N THR A 93 23.61 14.08 6.59
CA THR A 93 23.85 12.65 6.30
C THR A 93 22.74 12.05 5.42
N ALA A 94 21.47 12.43 5.66
CA ALA A 94 20.36 11.98 4.81
C ALA A 94 20.47 12.52 3.37
N ARG A 95 20.96 13.74 3.23
CA ARG A 95 21.13 14.39 1.92
C ARG A 95 22.36 13.91 1.14
N GLU A 96 23.33 13.32 1.83
CA GLU A 96 24.54 12.74 1.25
C GLU A 96 24.36 11.30 0.77
N ILE A 97 23.17 10.69 0.93
CA ILE A 97 22.89 9.35 0.42
C ILE A 97 23.05 9.38 -1.12
N PRO A 98 23.99 8.60 -1.69
CA PRO A 98 24.33 8.70 -3.11
C PRO A 98 23.12 8.40 -4.03
N GLU A 99 22.30 7.44 -3.66
CA GLU A 99 21.13 7.01 -4.41
C GLU A 99 20.00 8.05 -4.41
N LEU A 100 20.01 8.98 -3.46
CA LEU A 100 19.07 10.11 -3.38
C LEU A 100 19.64 11.41 -3.96
N ALA A 101 20.88 11.46 -4.41
CA ALA A 101 21.54 12.68 -4.89
C ALA A 101 20.74 13.38 -6.00
N GLY A 102 20.19 12.62 -6.96
CA GLY A 102 19.32 13.15 -8.02
C GLY A 102 18.01 13.77 -7.48
N VAL A 103 17.39 13.11 -6.51
CA VAL A 103 16.15 13.58 -5.86
C VAL A 103 16.44 14.84 -5.04
N VAL A 104 17.49 14.82 -4.23
CA VAL A 104 17.91 15.97 -3.42
C VAL A 104 18.19 17.17 -4.31
N THR A 105 18.95 17.00 -5.41
CA THR A 105 19.28 18.07 -6.36
C THR A 105 18.02 18.65 -6.99
N LYS A 106 17.10 17.82 -7.44
CA LYS A 106 15.83 18.24 -8.04
C LYS A 106 14.99 19.12 -7.11
N HIS A 107 14.94 18.73 -5.83
CA HIS A 107 14.08 19.40 -4.85
C HIS A 107 14.77 20.51 -4.06
N ASN A 108 16.10 20.65 -4.19
CA ASN A 108 16.89 21.63 -3.44
C ASN A 108 16.46 23.08 -3.64
N SER A 109 15.97 23.43 -4.84
CA SER A 109 15.54 24.77 -5.20
C SER A 109 14.40 25.33 -4.34
N TRP A 110 13.49 24.46 -3.89
CA TRP A 110 12.34 24.86 -3.09
C TRP A 110 12.46 24.46 -1.60
N THR A 111 13.24 23.42 -1.27
CA THR A 111 13.45 23.02 0.13
C THR A 111 14.43 23.95 0.84
N GLY A 112 15.37 24.55 0.10
CA GLY A 112 16.36 25.48 0.66
C GLY A 112 15.70 26.70 1.28
N GLY A 113 15.94 26.94 2.57
CA GLY A 113 15.36 28.05 3.33
C GLY A 113 13.92 27.85 3.84
N LYS A 114 13.29 26.71 3.53
CA LYS A 114 11.99 26.33 4.09
C LYS A 114 12.13 25.61 5.42
N LYS A 115 11.20 25.90 6.35
CA LYS A 115 11.15 25.26 7.67
C LYS A 115 9.86 24.43 7.77
N PHE A 116 10.01 23.17 8.11
CA PHE A 116 8.88 22.25 8.28
C PHE A 116 8.71 21.87 9.73
N MET A 117 7.46 21.97 10.23
CA MET A 117 7.08 21.36 11.48
C MET A 117 6.81 19.87 11.23
N LEU A 118 7.72 19.00 11.65
CA LEU A 118 7.69 17.56 11.40
C LEU A 118 7.18 16.83 12.63
N VAL A 119 5.98 16.24 12.54
CA VAL A 119 5.30 15.65 13.71
C VAL A 119 5.01 14.18 13.47
N PRO A 120 5.73 13.27 14.14
CA PRO A 120 5.44 11.84 14.11
C PRO A 120 4.33 11.49 15.10
N PHE A 121 3.36 10.69 14.65
CA PHE A 121 2.27 10.18 15.46
C PHE A 121 2.27 8.66 15.48
N ASN A 122 2.08 8.10 16.67
CA ASN A 122 1.70 6.72 16.86
C ASN A 122 0.26 6.68 17.39
N LEU A 123 -0.64 6.05 16.64
CA LEU A 123 -2.06 6.04 16.97
C LEU A 123 -2.46 4.89 17.91
N ILE A 124 -1.57 3.93 18.16
CA ILE A 124 -1.87 2.79 19.03
C ILE A 124 -2.23 3.28 20.44
N GLY A 125 -3.41 2.88 20.92
CA GLY A 125 -3.92 3.25 22.24
C GLY A 125 -4.62 4.59 22.31
N ALA A 126 -4.76 5.31 21.21
CA ALA A 126 -5.53 6.56 21.18
C ALA A 126 -7.04 6.29 21.29
N THR A 127 -7.75 7.15 22.02
CA THR A 127 -9.20 7.07 22.21
C THR A 127 -10.00 7.65 21.04
N GLY A 128 -9.36 8.43 20.17
CA GLY A 128 -9.92 9.06 18.97
C GLY A 128 -8.86 9.83 18.21
N LEU A 129 -9.17 10.26 16.98
CA LEU A 129 -8.25 11.02 16.12
C LEU A 129 -7.90 12.38 16.71
N GLU A 130 -8.84 13.06 17.38
CA GLU A 130 -8.57 14.32 18.08
C GLU A 130 -7.52 14.11 19.16
N ALA A 131 -7.68 13.10 20.01
CA ALA A 131 -6.72 12.81 21.07
C ALA A 131 -5.33 12.47 20.50
N ALA A 132 -5.27 11.66 19.44
CA ALA A 132 -4.02 11.28 18.79
C ALA A 132 -3.31 12.49 18.16
N LEU A 133 -4.01 13.24 17.30
CA LEU A 133 -3.38 14.30 16.51
C LEU A 133 -3.21 15.61 17.29
N LEU A 134 -4.24 16.07 17.97
CA LEU A 134 -4.18 17.34 18.68
C LEU A 134 -3.37 17.22 19.99
N GLY A 135 -3.60 16.13 20.73
CA GLY A 135 -2.81 15.82 21.92
C GLY A 135 -1.35 15.55 21.57
N GLY A 136 -1.10 14.72 20.55
CA GLY A 136 0.26 14.42 20.07
C GLY A 136 1.01 15.65 19.56
N TYR A 137 0.33 16.58 18.90
CA TYR A 137 0.93 17.85 18.47
C TYR A 137 1.30 18.74 19.68
N ALA A 138 0.41 18.87 20.64
CA ALA A 138 0.69 19.63 21.86
C ALA A 138 1.89 19.04 22.62
N ASP A 139 1.98 17.70 22.70
CA ASP A 139 3.11 17.00 23.30
C ASP A 139 4.41 17.19 22.52
N HIS A 140 4.34 17.17 21.19
CA HIS A 140 5.49 17.44 20.33
C HIS A 140 6.05 18.83 20.54
N ILE A 141 5.19 19.84 20.55
CA ILE A 141 5.60 21.23 20.82
C ILE A 141 6.26 21.35 22.20
N ARG A 142 5.68 20.73 23.22
CA ARG A 142 6.21 20.77 24.59
C ARG A 142 7.62 20.17 24.71
N ARG A 143 7.88 19.09 23.95
CA ARG A 143 9.18 18.40 23.98
C ARG A 143 10.24 19.09 23.14
N HIS A 144 9.90 19.51 21.92
CA HIS A 144 10.87 20.00 20.95
C HIS A 144 10.97 21.53 20.87
N HIS A 145 9.94 22.23 21.37
CA HIS A 145 9.89 23.69 21.40
C HIS A 145 9.46 24.21 22.80
N PRO A 146 10.25 23.92 23.86
CA PRO A 146 9.82 24.19 25.24
C PRO A 146 9.58 25.66 25.55
N GLY A 147 10.06 26.59 24.73
CA GLY A 147 9.80 28.03 24.82
C GLY A 147 8.60 28.51 24.02
N ALA A 148 7.95 27.64 23.23
CA ALA A 148 6.80 28.01 22.42
C ALA A 148 5.50 27.93 23.24
N PRO A 149 4.50 28.80 22.94
CA PRO A 149 3.18 28.71 23.58
C PRO A 149 2.53 27.37 23.19
N THR A 150 1.85 26.76 24.16
CA THR A 150 1.12 25.50 23.89
C THR A 150 -0.12 25.79 23.02
N PRO A 151 -0.37 24.99 21.95
CA PRO A 151 -1.53 25.24 21.09
C PRO A 151 -2.85 24.99 21.84
N PRO A 152 -3.88 25.85 21.69
CA PRO A 152 -5.16 25.74 22.39
C PRO A 152 -6.08 24.72 21.73
N VAL A 153 -5.97 23.46 22.10
CA VAL A 153 -6.67 22.32 21.45
C VAL A 153 -7.74 21.65 22.31
N TYR A 154 -7.98 22.10 23.55
CA TYR A 154 -8.91 21.50 24.52
C TYR A 154 -10.24 22.22 24.63
N ARG A 155 -11.36 21.53 24.93
CA ARG A 155 -12.67 22.11 25.24
C ARG A 155 -12.76 22.53 26.70
N ALA A 156 -13.56 23.58 26.96
CA ALA A 156 -13.31 24.46 28.10
C ALA A 156 -14.30 24.47 29.29
N GLU A 157 -15.57 24.08 29.07
CA GLU A 157 -16.61 24.50 30.06
C GLU A 157 -16.51 23.82 31.43
N ALA A 158 -16.35 22.50 31.47
CA ALA A 158 -16.25 21.75 32.73
C ALA A 158 -14.97 22.09 33.50
N LEU A 159 -13.87 22.34 32.80
CA LEU A 159 -12.58 22.67 33.37
C LEU A 159 -12.60 24.04 34.07
N PHE A 160 -13.44 24.98 33.60
CA PHE A 160 -13.53 26.29 34.20
C PHE A 160 -14.28 26.25 35.53
N GLU A 161 -15.30 25.39 35.66
CA GLU A 161 -16.00 25.23 36.95
C GLU A 161 -15.07 24.59 37.98
N ASP A 162 -14.33 23.55 37.60
CA ASP A 162 -13.35 22.93 38.49
C ASP A 162 -12.21 23.91 38.85
N ALA A 163 -11.76 24.74 37.90
CA ALA A 163 -10.74 25.75 38.12
C ALA A 163 -11.21 26.83 39.07
N LYS A 164 -12.49 27.24 39.01
CA LYS A 164 -13.08 28.19 39.97
C LYS A 164 -13.11 27.61 41.40
N GLY A 165 -13.49 26.33 41.52
CA GLY A 165 -13.47 25.61 42.79
C GLY A 165 -12.05 25.52 43.39
N LEU A 166 -11.05 25.18 42.58
CA LEU A 166 -9.64 25.15 42.98
C LEU A 166 -9.11 26.53 43.35
N ARG A 167 -9.49 27.56 42.59
CA ARG A 167 -9.13 28.96 42.90
C ARG A 167 -9.69 29.40 44.24
N GLN A 168 -10.94 29.04 44.55
CA GLN A 168 -11.53 29.30 45.86
C GLN A 168 -10.79 28.60 47.00
N ALA A 169 -10.38 27.34 46.78
CA ALA A 169 -9.68 26.55 47.78
C ALA A 169 -8.22 27.00 47.99
N MET A 170 -7.50 27.40 46.94
CA MET A 170 -6.09 27.79 47.00
C MET A 170 -5.87 29.30 47.26
N GLY A 171 -6.90 30.10 47.07
CA GLY A 171 -6.81 31.57 47.04
C GLY A 171 -6.13 32.10 45.78
N ASP A 172 -6.43 33.32 45.37
CA ASP A 172 -5.94 33.91 44.12
C ASP A 172 -4.43 33.87 44.00
N LYS A 173 -3.69 34.22 45.04
CA LYS A 173 -2.23 34.25 45.01
C LYS A 173 -1.62 32.85 44.76
N GLY A 174 -2.10 31.83 45.45
CA GLY A 174 -1.59 30.45 45.27
C GLY A 174 -1.99 29.84 43.92
N PHE A 175 -3.22 30.12 43.47
CA PHE A 175 -3.72 29.62 42.21
C PHE A 175 -2.95 30.20 41.01
N PHE A 176 -2.80 31.54 40.94
CA PHE A 176 -2.11 32.18 39.82
C PHE A 176 -0.60 31.96 39.83
N ALA A 177 0.06 31.89 41.00
CA ALA A 177 1.48 31.50 41.07
C ALA A 177 1.71 30.13 40.44
N LYS A 178 0.87 29.16 40.75
CA LYS A 178 0.96 27.81 40.18
C LYS A 178 0.58 27.76 38.71
N LEU A 179 -0.48 28.48 38.29
CA LEU A 179 -0.91 28.56 36.90
C LEU A 179 0.17 29.21 36.02
N ASN A 180 0.91 30.17 36.52
CA ASN A 180 2.01 30.86 35.86
C ASN A 180 3.36 30.11 36.01
N ARG A 181 3.39 28.97 36.72
CA ARG A 181 4.62 28.17 37.00
C ARG A 181 5.71 28.93 37.72
N GLU A 182 5.34 29.86 38.60
CA GLU A 182 6.27 30.66 39.35
C GLU A 182 6.97 29.96 40.57
N GLU A 183 6.73 28.64 40.71
CA GLU A 183 7.17 27.85 41.88
C GLU A 183 8.65 27.48 41.92
N ASN A 184 9.52 28.05 41.15
CA ASN A 184 10.98 27.89 41.42
C ASN A 184 11.78 29.07 40.82
N GLY A 185 11.86 30.20 41.53
CA GLY A 185 13.00 31.13 41.61
C GLY A 185 13.80 31.49 40.33
N SER A 186 13.33 31.18 39.18
CA SER A 186 13.98 31.46 37.88
C SER A 186 13.20 32.58 37.19
N LYS A 187 13.64 33.78 37.29
CA LYS A 187 13.26 34.88 36.40
C LYS A 187 13.84 34.55 35.02
N GLY A 188 13.09 33.80 34.23
CA GLY A 188 13.38 33.59 32.83
C GLY A 188 13.16 34.90 32.07
N THR A 189 14.21 35.48 31.56
CA THR A 189 14.17 36.56 30.58
C THR A 189 13.36 36.09 29.36
N ALA A 190 12.20 36.72 29.15
CA ALA A 190 11.36 36.50 27.99
C ALA A 190 12.14 36.80 26.71
N ALA A 191 12.26 35.82 25.83
CA ALA A 191 12.70 36.06 24.45
C ALA A 191 11.66 36.95 23.73
N PRO A 192 12.08 37.82 22.80
CA PRO A 192 11.16 38.75 22.16
C PRO A 192 10.17 37.97 21.28
N ALA A 193 8.89 38.18 21.55
CA ALA A 193 7.75 37.60 20.88
C ALA A 193 7.74 37.98 19.40
N ALA A 194 7.58 36.97 18.54
CA ALA A 194 7.27 37.17 17.13
C ALA A 194 5.93 37.95 17.00
N ALA A 195 5.94 38.96 16.16
CA ALA A 195 4.80 39.87 15.99
C ALA A 195 3.54 39.10 15.55
N GLY A 196 2.49 39.16 16.36
CA GLY A 196 1.18 38.58 16.12
C GLY A 196 0.51 37.89 17.31
N TRP A 197 1.29 37.44 18.28
CA TRP A 197 0.81 36.84 19.55
C TRP A 197 1.22 37.65 20.78
N GLY A 198 1.62 38.89 20.58
CA GLY A 198 2.22 39.72 21.59
C GLY A 198 1.35 40.08 22.82
N GLU A 199 0.05 39.83 22.78
CA GLU A 199 -0.84 40.02 23.93
C GLU A 199 -0.91 38.79 24.88
N LEU A 200 -0.38 37.62 24.42
CA LEU A 200 -0.39 36.38 25.19
C LEU A 200 0.86 36.14 26.04
N ALA A 201 1.85 37.04 26.00
CA ALA A 201 3.09 36.97 26.78
C ALA A 201 2.99 37.44 28.23
N GLY A 202 1.84 37.95 28.68
CA GLY A 202 1.58 38.28 30.07
C GLY A 202 1.04 37.08 30.86
N GLY A 203 1.53 36.82 32.07
CA GLY A 203 1.02 35.77 32.94
C GLY A 203 -0.47 35.95 33.25
N TRP A 204 -1.10 34.90 33.81
CA TRP A 204 -2.50 34.94 34.23
C TRP A 204 -2.66 35.76 35.50
N ASP A 205 -3.57 36.74 35.46
CA ASP A 205 -4.09 37.46 36.58
C ASP A 205 -5.62 37.31 36.71
N VAL A 206 -6.20 37.81 37.78
CA VAL A 206 -7.64 37.70 38.03
C VAL A 206 -8.46 38.24 36.86
N LYS A 207 -8.08 39.39 36.31
CA LYS A 207 -8.86 40.10 35.28
C LYS A 207 -8.76 39.36 33.94
N ARG A 208 -7.57 38.86 33.58
CA ARG A 208 -7.33 38.10 32.33
C ARG A 208 -8.02 36.73 32.38
N PHE A 209 -7.94 36.05 33.56
CA PHE A 209 -8.62 34.78 33.78
C PHE A 209 -10.14 34.90 33.59
N GLU A 210 -10.79 35.88 34.27
CA GLU A 210 -12.23 36.08 34.19
C GLU A 210 -12.69 36.49 32.79
N ARG A 211 -11.93 37.33 32.10
CA ARG A 211 -12.20 37.63 30.67
C ARG A 211 -12.08 36.40 29.78
N ALA A 212 -11.07 35.60 30.00
CA ALA A 212 -10.87 34.38 29.20
C ALA A 212 -11.99 33.36 29.43
N VAL A 213 -12.44 33.16 30.64
CA VAL A 213 -13.57 32.28 31.00
C VAL A 213 -14.86 32.73 30.32
N MET A 214 -15.15 34.05 30.27
CA MET A 214 -16.36 34.59 29.66
C MET A 214 -16.27 34.79 28.14
N ALA A 215 -15.09 34.65 27.54
CA ALA A 215 -14.89 34.87 26.12
C ALA A 215 -15.54 33.78 25.26
N ALA A 216 -15.81 34.08 24.00
CA ALA A 216 -16.32 33.07 23.03
C ALA A 216 -15.33 31.93 22.82
N ALA A 217 -15.81 30.74 22.43
CA ALA A 217 -15.01 29.53 22.26
C ALA A 217 -13.83 29.67 21.26
N ASN A 218 -13.93 30.58 20.31
CA ASN A 218 -12.86 30.89 19.35
C ASN A 218 -11.83 31.93 19.85
N ASN A 219 -11.98 32.45 21.05
CA ASN A 219 -11.07 33.45 21.63
C ASN A 219 -9.72 32.80 21.99
N ALA A 220 -8.61 33.46 21.66
CA ALA A 220 -7.27 32.95 21.89
C ALA A 220 -6.93 32.80 23.39
N ASP A 221 -7.24 33.80 24.23
CA ASP A 221 -7.01 33.75 25.69
C ASP A 221 -7.81 32.62 26.33
N ARG A 222 -9.07 32.41 25.92
CA ARG A 222 -9.89 31.30 26.42
C ARG A 222 -9.26 29.94 26.14
N ARG A 223 -8.81 29.71 24.93
CA ARG A 223 -8.17 28.45 24.53
C ARG A 223 -6.84 28.24 25.25
N GLN A 224 -6.05 29.32 25.40
CA GLN A 224 -4.81 29.28 26.15
C GLN A 224 -5.05 28.93 27.62
N LEU A 225 -6.08 29.55 28.26
CA LEU A 225 -6.43 29.24 29.62
C LEU A 225 -6.78 27.76 29.83
N VAL A 226 -7.55 27.16 28.92
CA VAL A 226 -7.88 25.73 28.97
C VAL A 226 -6.61 24.87 28.94
N THR A 227 -5.71 25.18 28.05
CA THR A 227 -4.45 24.46 27.93
C THR A 227 -3.63 24.53 29.21
N ASP A 228 -3.46 25.75 29.75
CA ASP A 228 -2.67 26.00 30.96
C ASP A 228 -3.30 25.34 32.17
N LEU A 229 -4.63 25.35 32.30
CA LEU A 229 -5.36 24.63 33.34
C LEU A 229 -5.18 23.12 33.28
N VAL A 230 -5.30 22.51 32.09
CA VAL A 230 -5.08 21.08 31.90
C VAL A 230 -3.65 20.70 32.25
N GLU A 231 -2.68 21.47 31.81
CA GLU A 231 -1.27 21.18 32.07
C GLU A 231 -0.88 21.35 33.55
N THR A 232 -1.49 22.30 34.23
CA THR A 232 -1.10 22.66 35.60
C THR A 232 -1.86 21.87 36.64
N PHE A 233 -3.19 21.76 36.48
CA PHE A 233 -4.08 21.25 37.52
C PHE A 233 -4.78 19.95 37.16
N PHE A 234 -5.07 19.71 35.85
CA PHE A 234 -5.95 18.64 35.42
C PHE A 234 -5.26 17.63 34.51
N ARG A 235 -4.00 17.27 34.82
CA ARG A 235 -3.22 16.32 34.04
C ARG A 235 -3.91 14.96 33.85
N ALA A 236 -4.70 14.52 34.83
CA ALA A 236 -5.51 13.31 34.68
C ALA A 236 -6.62 13.43 33.62
N ALA A 237 -7.08 14.66 33.33
CA ALA A 237 -8.06 14.95 32.30
C ALA A 237 -7.46 14.85 30.88
N GLN A 238 -6.13 14.78 30.72
CA GLN A 238 -5.49 14.55 29.44
C GLN A 238 -5.93 13.23 28.79
N ASN A 239 -6.26 12.20 29.58
CA ASN A 239 -6.69 10.89 29.08
C ASN A 239 -8.20 10.83 28.75
N ASN A 240 -9.00 11.76 29.30
CA ASN A 240 -10.45 11.86 29.08
C ASN A 240 -10.90 13.24 28.57
N SER A 241 -9.95 14.08 28.14
CA SER A 241 -10.22 15.45 27.76
C SER A 241 -10.97 15.54 26.43
N GLU A 242 -12.03 16.33 26.45
CA GLU A 242 -12.72 16.71 25.23
C GLU A 242 -11.88 17.72 24.44
N PHE A 243 -11.28 17.26 23.35
CA PHE A 243 -10.61 18.14 22.40
C PHE A 243 -11.63 18.96 21.59
N ILE A 244 -11.20 20.09 21.01
CA ILE A 244 -11.97 20.78 19.98
C ILE A 244 -12.16 19.87 18.76
N SER A 245 -13.05 20.24 17.82
CA SER A 245 -13.25 19.46 16.60
C SER A 245 -11.94 19.29 15.85
N LEU A 246 -11.75 18.15 15.15
CA LEU A 246 -10.52 17.91 14.40
C LEU A 246 -10.24 19.02 13.37
N ASP A 247 -11.27 19.54 12.71
CA ASP A 247 -11.13 20.61 11.71
C ASP A 247 -10.63 21.92 12.31
N ASP A 248 -11.22 22.34 13.45
CA ASP A 248 -10.76 23.50 14.20
C ASP A 248 -9.34 23.28 14.74
N GLY A 249 -9.05 22.07 15.24
CA GLY A 249 -7.75 21.70 15.76
C GLY A 249 -6.65 21.73 14.71
N LEU A 250 -6.91 21.22 13.51
CA LEU A 250 -5.96 21.29 12.39
C LEU A 250 -5.72 22.75 11.94
N SER A 251 -6.73 23.59 12.01
CA SER A 251 -6.59 25.04 11.76
C SER A 251 -5.72 25.70 12.83
N VAL A 252 -5.91 25.36 14.10
CA VAL A 252 -5.05 25.80 15.21
C VAL A 252 -3.61 25.35 15.00
N MET A 253 -3.37 24.09 14.60
CA MET A 253 -2.03 23.58 14.30
C MET A 253 -1.34 24.41 13.21
N SER A 254 -2.06 24.69 12.11
CA SER A 254 -1.52 25.47 10.99
C SER A 254 -1.17 26.91 11.41
N GLN A 255 -2.06 27.57 12.15
CA GLN A 255 -1.84 28.93 12.66
C GLN A 255 -0.69 28.99 13.65
N HIS A 256 -0.63 28.04 14.58
CA HIS A 256 0.41 27.94 15.60
C HIS A 256 1.78 27.69 14.97
N ALA A 257 1.89 26.72 14.06
CA ALA A 257 3.14 26.43 13.37
C ALA A 257 3.62 27.62 12.52
N ARG A 258 2.70 28.36 11.86
CA ARG A 258 3.05 29.60 11.16
C ARG A 258 3.59 30.66 12.10
N ALA A 259 2.97 30.84 13.27
CA ALA A 259 3.45 31.79 14.27
C ALA A 259 4.85 31.46 14.79
N LEU A 260 5.22 30.17 14.81
CA LEU A 260 6.57 29.71 15.11
C LEU A 260 7.55 29.82 13.92
N GLY A 261 7.08 30.33 12.77
CA GLY A 261 7.93 30.58 11.58
C GLY A 261 8.12 29.37 10.68
N PHE A 262 7.22 28.38 10.72
CA PHE A 262 7.23 27.25 9.80
C PHE A 262 6.42 27.54 8.53
N ASP A 263 6.84 26.92 7.41
CA ASP A 263 6.19 27.07 6.10
C ASP A 263 5.13 26.00 5.84
N ALA A 264 5.24 24.83 6.45
CA ALA A 264 4.22 23.76 6.42
C ALA A 264 4.32 22.88 7.67
N VAL A 265 3.23 22.14 7.94
CA VAL A 265 3.21 21.06 8.95
C VAL A 265 3.18 19.73 8.24
N ILE A 266 4.12 18.84 8.54
CA ILE A 266 4.18 17.50 7.97
C ILE A 266 3.81 16.50 9.07
N LEU A 267 2.75 15.76 8.84
CA LEU A 267 2.22 14.77 9.79
C LEU A 267 2.60 13.36 9.30
N PHE A 268 3.27 12.60 10.13
CA PHE A 268 3.60 11.22 9.87
C PHE A 268 2.71 10.33 10.75
N LEU A 269 1.70 9.70 10.16
CA LEU A 269 0.73 8.86 10.87
C LEU A 269 1.10 7.40 10.69
N ASP A 270 1.75 6.85 11.70
CA ASP A 270 2.10 5.43 11.75
C ASP A 270 1.02 4.63 12.49
N GLU A 271 0.84 3.37 12.11
CA GLU A 271 -0.06 2.39 12.74
C GLU A 271 -1.57 2.76 12.75
N LEU A 272 -2.01 3.70 11.89
CA LEU A 272 -3.42 4.12 11.81
C LEU A 272 -4.37 2.92 11.57
N ILE A 273 -3.98 2.03 10.65
CA ILE A 273 -4.82 0.89 10.26
C ILE A 273 -4.92 -0.13 11.39
N LEU A 274 -3.82 -0.37 12.12
CA LEU A 274 -3.83 -1.26 13.29
C LEU A 274 -4.69 -0.67 14.42
N TRP A 275 -4.63 0.65 14.60
CA TRP A 275 -5.49 1.33 15.58
C TRP A 275 -6.98 1.18 15.21
N LEU A 276 -7.38 1.41 13.95
CA LEU A 276 -8.76 1.19 13.50
C LEU A 276 -9.16 -0.29 13.64
N ALA A 277 -8.24 -1.22 13.32
CA ALA A 277 -8.48 -2.65 13.45
C ALA A 277 -8.70 -3.09 14.90
N SER A 278 -8.02 -2.47 15.86
CA SER A 278 -8.24 -2.76 17.28
C SER A 278 -9.66 -2.41 17.76
N HIS A 279 -10.37 -1.59 17.00
CA HIS A 279 -11.77 -1.19 17.25
C HIS A 279 -12.75 -1.82 16.25
N ALA A 280 -12.35 -2.83 15.50
CA ALA A 280 -13.21 -3.46 14.48
C ALA A 280 -14.51 -4.07 15.05
N ALA A 281 -14.54 -4.39 16.34
CA ALA A 281 -15.76 -4.80 17.05
C ALA A 281 -16.81 -3.68 17.18
N ASP A 282 -16.42 -2.40 16.96
CA ASP A 282 -17.32 -1.24 16.91
C ASP A 282 -17.27 -0.56 15.53
N PRO A 283 -18.07 -1.03 14.56
CA PRO A 283 -18.11 -0.47 13.21
C PRO A 283 -18.50 1.02 13.19
N SER A 284 -19.28 1.47 14.15
CA SER A 284 -19.69 2.87 14.25
C SER A 284 -18.52 3.78 14.64
N PHE A 285 -17.63 3.30 15.50
CA PHE A 285 -16.37 3.96 15.81
C PHE A 285 -15.48 4.06 14.57
N VAL A 286 -15.26 2.93 13.87
CA VAL A 286 -14.42 2.90 12.65
C VAL A 286 -14.96 3.85 11.57
N ALA A 287 -16.27 3.86 11.35
CA ALA A 287 -16.91 4.77 10.40
C ALA A 287 -16.75 6.23 10.81
N ARG A 288 -16.99 6.56 12.08
CA ARG A 288 -16.88 7.92 12.60
C ARG A 288 -15.45 8.45 12.55
N GLU A 289 -14.48 7.66 13.03
CA GLU A 289 -13.07 8.07 13.04
C GLU A 289 -12.49 8.11 11.62
N GLY A 290 -12.88 7.16 10.77
CA GLY A 290 -12.53 7.18 9.36
C GLY A 290 -13.00 8.47 8.66
N GLN A 291 -14.26 8.91 8.88
CA GLN A 291 -14.79 10.17 8.30
C GLN A 291 -13.93 11.39 8.63
N LYS A 292 -13.32 11.41 9.80
CA LYS A 292 -12.46 12.51 10.21
C LYS A 292 -11.17 12.63 9.39
N LEU A 293 -10.69 11.52 8.78
CA LEU A 293 -9.47 11.53 7.95
C LEU A 293 -9.56 12.49 6.76
N VAL A 294 -10.75 12.67 6.21
CA VAL A 294 -10.98 13.62 5.11
C VAL A 294 -10.59 15.05 5.52
N LYS A 295 -10.71 15.39 6.80
CA LYS A 295 -10.33 16.70 7.32
C LYS A 295 -8.84 17.02 7.20
N LEU A 296 -8.01 16.02 6.98
CA LEU A 296 -6.59 16.23 6.70
C LEU A 296 -6.37 16.99 5.38
N VAL A 297 -7.23 16.78 4.38
CA VAL A 297 -7.13 17.43 3.05
C VAL A 297 -8.21 18.49 2.84
N GLU A 298 -9.41 18.30 3.39
CA GLU A 298 -10.50 19.24 3.27
C GLU A 298 -10.49 20.24 4.44
N ALA A 299 -10.11 21.48 4.13
CA ALA A 299 -10.33 22.57 5.04
C ALA A 299 -11.72 23.17 4.79
N SER A 300 -12.61 23.09 5.76
CA SER A 300 -13.91 23.78 5.71
C SER A 300 -13.80 25.29 5.93
N LYS A 301 -12.64 25.77 6.35
CA LYS A 301 -12.38 27.20 6.64
C LYS A 301 -11.07 27.63 5.99
N ALA A 302 -11.03 28.88 5.54
CA ALA A 302 -9.81 29.54 5.02
C ALA A 302 -8.71 29.76 6.11
N ASP A 303 -8.83 29.13 7.26
CA ASP A 303 -8.06 29.42 8.45
C ASP A 303 -6.77 28.57 8.59
N ARG A 304 -6.34 27.89 7.52
CA ARG A 304 -5.04 27.19 7.47
C ARG A 304 -4.04 28.01 6.67
N PRO A 305 -3.32 28.92 7.30
CA PRO A 305 -2.39 29.82 6.62
C PRO A 305 -1.17 29.12 6.02
N ILE A 306 -0.79 27.97 6.52
CA ILE A 306 0.21 27.09 5.95
C ILE A 306 -0.39 25.69 5.74
N PRO A 307 0.05 24.96 4.67
CA PRO A 307 -0.51 23.65 4.38
C PRO A 307 -0.10 22.59 5.42
N LEU A 308 -0.99 21.62 5.61
CA LEU A 308 -0.67 20.38 6.31
C LEU A 308 -0.49 19.29 5.26
N VAL A 309 0.61 18.53 5.35
CA VAL A 309 0.86 17.38 4.49
C VAL A 309 0.95 16.13 5.35
N SER A 310 0.08 15.16 5.10
CA SER A 310 -0.02 13.95 5.92
C SER A 310 0.48 12.73 5.15
N PHE A 311 1.44 12.01 5.71
CA PHE A 311 1.88 10.71 5.23
C PHE A 311 1.34 9.63 6.16
N ILE A 312 0.53 8.73 5.62
CA ILE A 312 -0.23 7.74 6.37
C ILE A 312 0.23 6.35 5.98
N ALA A 313 0.80 5.59 6.92
CA ALA A 313 1.16 4.21 6.67
C ALA A 313 -0.09 3.33 6.54
N LYS A 314 -0.26 2.68 5.38
CA LYS A 314 -1.38 1.80 5.09
C LYS A 314 -0.86 0.43 4.67
N GLN A 315 -1.26 -0.60 5.39
CA GLN A 315 -0.85 -1.99 5.15
C GLN A 315 -1.94 -2.80 4.42
N ARG A 316 -3.22 -2.54 4.72
CA ARG A 316 -4.39 -3.20 4.16
C ARG A 316 -5.47 -2.19 3.82
N GLU A 317 -6.39 -2.59 2.96
CA GLU A 317 -7.63 -1.85 2.77
C GLU A 317 -8.46 -1.89 4.06
N ILE A 318 -8.93 -0.71 4.50
CA ILE A 318 -9.75 -0.60 5.72
C ILE A 318 -11.03 -1.45 5.58
N ALA A 319 -11.57 -1.53 4.36
CA ALA A 319 -12.73 -2.34 4.04
C ALA A 319 -12.50 -3.85 4.31
N ASP A 320 -11.29 -4.36 4.12
CA ASP A 320 -10.97 -5.77 4.38
C ASP A 320 -10.91 -6.10 5.87
N LEU A 321 -10.48 -5.13 6.70
CA LEU A 321 -10.45 -5.29 8.15
C LEU A 321 -11.85 -5.39 8.77
N VAL A 322 -12.81 -4.67 8.19
CA VAL A 322 -14.20 -4.68 8.67
C VAL A 322 -14.96 -5.91 8.15
N ARG A 323 -14.58 -6.43 6.96
CA ARG A 323 -15.22 -7.59 6.33
C ARG A 323 -15.10 -8.86 7.16
N ASP A 324 -14.04 -9.05 7.89
CA ASP A 324 -13.82 -10.25 8.70
C ASP A 324 -14.70 -10.28 9.98
N GLN A 325 -15.31 -9.14 10.35
CA GLN A 325 -16.10 -9.01 11.59
C GLN A 325 -17.55 -8.57 11.41
N VAL A 326 -17.92 -8.07 10.23
CA VAL A 326 -19.28 -7.53 9.94
C VAL A 326 -19.80 -8.12 8.64
N THR A 327 -21.01 -8.70 8.69
CA THR A 327 -21.68 -9.31 7.51
C THR A 327 -22.87 -8.48 7.03
N GLY A 328 -23.11 -8.46 5.71
CA GLY A 328 -24.32 -7.92 5.09
C GLY A 328 -24.27 -6.44 4.67
N ALA A 329 -25.45 -5.79 4.65
CA ALA A 329 -25.63 -4.42 4.13
C ALA A 329 -24.79 -3.34 4.84
N GLN A 330 -24.45 -3.56 6.11
CA GLN A 330 -23.58 -2.64 6.86
C GLN A 330 -22.14 -2.61 6.33
N LEU A 331 -21.64 -3.78 5.89
CA LEU A 331 -20.32 -3.90 5.27
C LEU A 331 -20.23 -3.10 3.97
N ALA A 332 -21.25 -3.18 3.12
CA ALA A 332 -21.30 -2.45 1.86
C ALA A 332 -21.29 -0.93 2.10
N ALA A 333 -22.11 -0.44 3.05
CA ALA A 333 -22.18 0.98 3.38
C ALA A 333 -20.85 1.52 3.93
N ILE A 334 -20.16 0.78 4.81
CA ILE A 334 -18.85 1.15 5.34
C ILE A 334 -17.79 1.13 4.22
N GLY A 335 -17.81 0.10 3.38
CA GLY A 335 -16.89 -0.03 2.25
C GLY A 335 -17.01 1.11 1.23
N ASP A 336 -18.21 1.56 0.92
CA ASP A 336 -18.45 2.66 -0.03
C ASP A 336 -18.01 4.00 0.57
N VAL A 337 -18.28 4.23 1.83
CA VAL A 337 -17.84 5.43 2.54
C VAL A 337 -16.31 5.48 2.60
N LEU A 338 -15.64 4.37 2.92
CA LEU A 338 -14.18 4.29 2.97
C LEU A 338 -13.53 4.49 1.60
N ARG A 339 -14.07 3.89 0.52
CA ARG A 339 -13.58 4.08 -0.85
C ARG A 339 -13.72 5.53 -1.34
N TYR A 340 -14.78 6.22 -0.96
CA TYR A 340 -14.99 7.63 -1.29
C TYR A 340 -13.89 8.53 -0.71
N TRP A 341 -13.35 8.19 0.45
CA TRP A 341 -12.26 8.97 1.06
C TRP A 341 -10.89 8.61 0.49
N GLU A 342 -10.68 7.34 0.19
CA GLU A 342 -9.42 6.87 -0.41
C GLU A 342 -9.12 7.56 -1.75
N ALA A 343 -10.13 7.88 -2.52
CA ALA A 343 -9.99 8.58 -3.81
C ALA A 343 -9.43 10.02 -3.71
N ARG A 344 -9.38 10.60 -2.50
CA ARG A 344 -8.89 11.97 -2.26
C ARG A 344 -7.43 12.04 -1.83
N PHE A 345 -6.83 10.91 -1.49
CA PHE A 345 -5.46 10.84 -1.05
C PHE A 345 -4.56 10.34 -2.17
N ALA A 346 -3.39 10.97 -2.31
CA ALA A 346 -2.34 10.42 -3.15
C ALA A 346 -1.89 9.06 -2.60
N SER A 347 -1.28 8.24 -3.43
CA SER A 347 -0.72 6.97 -2.98
C SER A 347 0.69 6.78 -3.50
N ILE A 348 1.59 6.40 -2.61
CA ILE A 348 2.96 5.99 -2.92
C ILE A 348 3.09 4.53 -2.51
N ARG A 349 3.49 3.67 -3.45
CA ARG A 349 3.61 2.24 -3.22
C ARG A 349 5.05 1.82 -3.00
N LEU A 350 5.34 1.31 -1.80
CA LEU A 350 6.60 0.68 -1.47
C LEU A 350 6.51 -0.81 -1.83
N GLN A 351 7.29 -1.23 -2.82
CA GLN A 351 7.25 -2.62 -3.33
C GLN A 351 8.16 -3.53 -2.49
N ASP A 352 7.79 -4.80 -2.41
CA ASP A 352 8.56 -5.83 -1.71
C ASP A 352 9.78 -6.31 -2.51
N SER A 353 9.91 -5.92 -3.79
CA SER A 353 11.05 -6.20 -4.67
C SER A 353 12.41 -5.66 -4.18
N ASN A 354 12.40 -4.85 -3.12
CA ASN A 354 13.61 -4.29 -2.51
C ASN A 354 14.29 -5.26 -1.51
N LEU A 355 13.65 -6.38 -1.17
CA LEU A 355 14.14 -7.31 -0.16
C LEU A 355 15.59 -7.79 -0.41
N PRO A 356 16.02 -8.13 -1.64
CA PRO A 356 17.39 -8.56 -1.89
C PRO A 356 18.44 -7.53 -1.47
N ALA A 357 18.24 -6.28 -1.86
CA ALA A 357 19.18 -5.19 -1.52
C ALA A 357 19.19 -4.89 -0.01
N ILE A 358 18.03 -5.02 0.64
CA ILE A 358 17.90 -4.85 2.09
C ILE A 358 18.59 -6.01 2.83
N ALA A 359 18.42 -7.24 2.36
CA ALA A 359 19.05 -8.42 2.95
C ALA A 359 20.57 -8.34 2.85
N GLU A 360 21.13 -7.97 1.68
CA GLU A 360 22.56 -7.77 1.49
C GLU A 360 23.14 -6.77 2.49
N LYS A 361 22.50 -5.59 2.62
CA LYS A 361 23.03 -4.49 3.44
C LYS A 361 22.82 -4.70 4.95
N ARG A 362 21.72 -5.33 5.36
CA ARG A 362 21.34 -5.45 6.77
C ARG A 362 21.67 -6.80 7.39
N LEU A 363 21.55 -7.87 6.61
CA LEU A 363 21.61 -9.24 7.09
C LEU A 363 22.90 -9.95 6.70
N LEU A 364 23.30 -9.81 5.44
CA LEU A 364 24.38 -10.58 4.84
C LEU A 364 25.69 -9.76 4.81
N LYS A 365 26.05 -9.18 5.96
CA LYS A 365 27.27 -8.37 6.09
C LYS A 365 28.50 -9.27 6.24
N PRO A 366 29.48 -9.24 5.29
CA PRO A 366 30.73 -9.95 5.46
C PRO A 366 31.52 -9.36 6.63
N LYS A 367 32.18 -10.20 7.42
CA LYS A 367 33.04 -9.76 8.53
C LYS A 367 34.27 -8.97 8.08
N SER A 368 34.75 -9.25 6.87
CA SER A 368 35.95 -8.60 6.28
C SER A 368 35.93 -8.69 4.76
N GLU A 369 36.80 -7.94 4.09
CA GLU A 369 36.97 -8.06 2.62
C GLU A 369 37.51 -9.45 2.22
N ALA A 370 38.28 -10.11 3.05
CA ALA A 370 38.72 -11.50 2.83
C ALA A 370 37.53 -12.45 2.87
N ALA A 371 36.62 -12.30 3.88
CA ALA A 371 35.40 -13.09 3.96
C ALA A 371 34.50 -12.87 2.74
N LYS A 372 34.41 -11.63 2.24
CA LYS A 372 33.68 -11.30 1.03
C LYS A 372 34.24 -12.02 -0.21
N ALA A 373 35.56 -12.02 -0.37
CA ALA A 373 36.22 -12.73 -1.46
C ALA A 373 35.97 -14.26 -1.40
N GLU A 374 35.97 -14.85 -0.21
CA GLU A 374 35.63 -16.26 -0.01
C GLU A 374 34.17 -16.55 -0.36
N ILE A 375 33.23 -15.68 0.05
CA ILE A 375 31.80 -15.77 -0.30
C ILE A 375 31.61 -15.70 -1.83
N ASP A 376 32.30 -14.76 -2.50
CA ASP A 376 32.22 -14.61 -3.96
C ASP A 376 32.78 -15.84 -4.70
N ALA A 377 33.87 -16.41 -4.23
CA ALA A 377 34.44 -17.63 -4.79
C ALA A 377 33.48 -18.85 -4.60
N ALA A 378 32.88 -18.97 -3.43
CA ALA A 378 31.93 -20.03 -3.14
C ALA A 378 30.64 -19.87 -3.96
N PHE A 379 30.15 -18.65 -4.10
CA PHE A 379 29.00 -18.36 -4.96
C PHE A 379 29.28 -18.74 -6.42
N ALA A 380 30.47 -18.43 -6.95
CA ALA A 380 30.85 -18.83 -8.31
C ALA A 380 30.81 -20.36 -8.47
N GLN A 381 31.23 -21.13 -7.46
CA GLN A 381 31.10 -22.59 -7.47
C GLN A 381 29.64 -23.05 -7.42
N THR A 382 28.82 -22.41 -6.60
CA THR A 382 27.36 -22.67 -6.53
C THR A 382 26.70 -22.42 -7.89
N MET A 383 27.12 -21.39 -8.62
CA MET A 383 26.59 -21.09 -9.96
C MET A 383 27.08 -22.01 -11.06
N ALA A 384 28.14 -22.78 -10.81
CA ALA A 384 28.67 -23.77 -11.76
C ALA A 384 27.87 -25.10 -11.77
N VAL A 385 26.79 -25.21 -10.99
CA VAL A 385 25.88 -26.35 -10.97
C VAL A 385 25.13 -26.53 -12.29
N GLN A 386 24.51 -27.70 -12.45
CA GLN A 386 23.74 -28.02 -13.65
C GLN A 386 22.69 -26.96 -13.97
N LYS A 387 22.53 -26.65 -15.26
CA LYS A 387 21.68 -25.56 -15.74
C LYS A 387 20.26 -25.61 -15.16
N HIS A 388 19.63 -26.79 -15.15
CA HIS A 388 18.27 -26.94 -14.66
C HIS A 388 18.13 -26.63 -13.14
N ILE A 389 19.13 -26.98 -12.32
CA ILE A 389 19.14 -26.63 -10.90
C ILE A 389 19.25 -25.11 -10.74
N ARG A 390 20.17 -24.50 -11.50
CA ARG A 390 20.37 -23.06 -11.49
C ARG A 390 19.11 -22.31 -11.91
N ASP A 391 18.44 -22.75 -12.97
CA ASP A 391 17.22 -22.10 -13.49
C ASP A 391 16.07 -22.18 -12.45
N ILE A 392 15.95 -23.28 -11.73
CA ILE A 392 14.97 -23.40 -10.62
C ILE A 392 15.32 -22.47 -9.44
N LEU A 393 16.60 -22.38 -9.08
CA LEU A 393 17.04 -21.54 -7.94
C LEU A 393 16.94 -20.04 -8.25
N LEU A 394 17.13 -19.66 -9.53
CA LEU A 394 17.03 -18.28 -9.98
C LEU A 394 15.58 -17.82 -10.13
N THR A 395 14.66 -18.72 -10.46
CA THR A 395 13.30 -18.39 -10.90
C THR A 395 13.27 -17.56 -12.21
N ASP A 396 12.08 -17.20 -12.69
CA ASP A 396 11.96 -16.38 -13.90
C ASP A 396 12.30 -14.89 -13.65
N GLU A 397 12.22 -14.45 -12.42
CA GLU A 397 12.45 -13.04 -12.01
C GLU A 397 13.86 -12.79 -11.46
N GLY A 398 14.54 -13.85 -11.04
CA GLY A 398 15.86 -13.77 -10.44
C GLY A 398 16.97 -13.79 -11.49
N ASN A 399 18.04 -13.09 -11.20
CA ASN A 399 19.27 -13.11 -11.96
C ASN A 399 20.47 -13.48 -11.08
N PRO A 400 21.63 -13.86 -11.69
CA PRO A 400 22.81 -14.21 -10.91
C PRO A 400 23.29 -13.13 -9.95
N GLU A 401 23.13 -11.85 -10.29
CA GLU A 401 23.51 -10.73 -9.43
C GLU A 401 22.62 -10.65 -8.20
N MET A 402 21.31 -10.84 -8.36
CA MET A 402 20.37 -10.93 -7.25
C MET A 402 20.70 -12.11 -6.33
N PHE A 403 21.01 -13.28 -6.91
CA PHE A 403 21.39 -14.46 -6.12
C PHE A 403 22.67 -14.21 -5.32
N ARG A 404 23.66 -13.56 -5.94
CA ARG A 404 24.89 -13.18 -5.24
C ARG A 404 24.62 -12.30 -4.00
N LYS A 405 23.74 -11.30 -4.15
CA LYS A 405 23.34 -10.41 -3.05
C LYS A 405 22.60 -11.14 -1.94
N LEU A 406 21.90 -12.21 -2.27
CA LEU A 406 21.11 -13.02 -1.33
C LEU A 406 21.87 -14.20 -0.74
N TYR A 407 23.01 -14.62 -1.33
CA TYR A 407 23.74 -15.80 -0.90
C TYR A 407 24.01 -15.79 0.61
N PRO A 408 23.70 -16.88 1.34
CA PRO A 408 23.39 -18.26 0.91
C PRO A 408 21.91 -18.57 0.60
N PHE A 409 21.03 -17.58 0.51
CA PHE A 409 19.64 -17.77 0.11
C PHE A 409 19.51 -17.74 -1.41
N SER A 410 18.76 -18.67 -1.98
CA SER A 410 18.42 -18.59 -3.40
C SER A 410 17.25 -17.61 -3.64
N PRO A 411 17.13 -17.00 -4.83
CA PRO A 411 15.96 -16.21 -5.21
C PRO A 411 14.64 -16.98 -5.03
N ALA A 412 14.61 -18.25 -5.38
CA ALA A 412 13.47 -19.14 -5.19
C ALA A 412 13.04 -19.25 -3.72
N LEU A 413 14.00 -19.33 -2.80
CA LEU A 413 13.73 -19.37 -1.38
C LEU A 413 13.19 -18.04 -0.88
N VAL A 414 13.75 -16.93 -1.33
CA VAL A 414 13.31 -15.59 -0.94
C VAL A 414 11.91 -15.28 -1.46
N GLU A 415 11.59 -15.65 -2.70
CA GLU A 415 10.22 -15.57 -3.23
C GLU A 415 9.24 -16.34 -2.33
N THR A 416 9.60 -17.56 -1.95
CA THR A 416 8.80 -18.37 -1.02
C THR A 416 8.60 -17.64 0.31
N LEU A 417 9.66 -17.10 0.90
CA LEU A 417 9.60 -16.35 2.16
C LEU A 417 8.72 -15.10 2.08
N VAL A 418 8.80 -14.36 1.00
CA VAL A 418 7.98 -13.15 0.78
C VAL A 418 6.51 -13.52 0.78
N VAL A 419 6.11 -14.52 -0.03
CA VAL A 419 4.70 -14.93 -0.10
C VAL A 419 4.22 -15.51 1.23
N MET A 420 5.04 -16.32 1.90
CA MET A 420 4.72 -16.90 3.20
C MET A 420 4.61 -15.83 4.28
N SER A 421 5.50 -14.84 4.32
CA SER A 421 5.46 -13.74 5.28
C SER A 421 4.22 -12.86 5.10
N PHE A 422 3.74 -12.71 3.86
CA PHE A 422 2.47 -12.02 3.56
C PHE A 422 1.26 -12.78 4.14
N ALA A 423 1.29 -14.11 4.10
CA ALA A 423 0.24 -14.95 4.68
C ALA A 423 0.27 -14.97 6.23
N LEU A 424 1.45 -14.77 6.83
CA LEU A 424 1.69 -14.89 8.27
C LEU A 424 1.42 -13.62 9.10
N GLN A 425 1.01 -12.54 8.52
CA GLN A 425 0.60 -11.25 9.12
C GLN A 425 0.86 -11.09 10.63
N ARG A 426 1.94 -10.55 11.06
CA ARG A 426 2.07 -9.64 12.22
C ARG A 426 3.50 -9.31 12.66
N GLU A 427 4.41 -10.23 12.83
CA GLU A 427 5.70 -9.87 13.46
C GLU A 427 6.92 -10.45 12.76
N ARG A 428 6.72 -11.30 11.76
CA ARG A 428 7.81 -11.97 11.07
C ARG A 428 7.97 -11.46 9.67
N THR A 429 8.79 -10.44 9.52
CA THR A 429 9.24 -10.02 8.18
C THR A 429 10.09 -11.14 7.56
N ALA A 430 10.09 -11.25 6.23
CA ALA A 430 10.97 -12.19 5.54
C ALA A 430 12.42 -12.06 6.01
N LEU A 431 12.89 -10.84 6.29
CA LEU A 431 14.23 -10.58 6.85
C LEU A 431 14.46 -11.22 8.20
N ARG A 432 13.47 -11.20 9.10
CA ARG A 432 13.58 -11.82 10.42
C ARG A 432 13.65 -13.34 10.31
N VAL A 433 12.82 -13.93 9.44
CA VAL A 433 12.87 -15.37 9.17
C VAL A 433 14.22 -15.75 8.57
N MET A 434 14.74 -14.96 7.61
CA MET A 434 16.08 -15.18 7.07
C MET A 434 17.15 -15.11 8.14
N LEU A 435 17.11 -14.10 9.04
CA LEU A 435 18.06 -14.02 10.14
C LEU A 435 17.96 -15.20 11.09
N GLN A 436 16.75 -15.62 11.43
CA GLN A 436 16.53 -16.77 12.34
C GLN A 436 17.11 -18.05 11.73
N ILE A 437 16.86 -18.32 10.45
CA ILE A 437 17.45 -19.46 9.73
C ILE A 437 19.00 -19.40 9.79
N LEU A 438 19.59 -18.22 9.52
CA LEU A 438 21.06 -18.09 9.58
C LEU A 438 21.62 -18.33 10.97
N VAL A 439 20.96 -17.80 12.00
CA VAL A 439 21.38 -17.98 13.40
C VAL A 439 21.27 -19.45 13.83
N GLU A 440 20.19 -20.14 13.48
CA GLU A 440 20.01 -21.56 13.76
C GLU A 440 21.00 -22.45 13.00
N GLN A 441 21.30 -22.09 11.75
CA GLN A 441 22.18 -22.84 10.86
C GLN A 441 23.65 -22.39 10.91
N LYS A 442 24.00 -21.34 11.68
CA LYS A 442 25.34 -20.69 11.66
C LYS A 442 26.50 -21.67 11.91
N ASN A 443 26.27 -22.75 12.67
CA ASN A 443 27.23 -23.77 13.02
C ASN A 443 27.18 -25.01 12.11
N ARG A 444 26.27 -25.04 11.12
CA ARG A 444 26.01 -26.22 10.30
C ARG A 444 26.10 -25.94 8.81
N LEU A 445 25.66 -24.76 8.38
CA LEU A 445 25.69 -24.38 6.98
C LEU A 445 27.14 -24.04 6.60
N LYS A 446 27.66 -24.79 5.62
CA LYS A 446 29.04 -24.62 5.15
C LYS A 446 29.07 -23.61 4.01
N LEU A 447 30.25 -23.01 3.85
CA LEU A 447 30.53 -22.22 2.67
C LEU A 447 30.41 -23.10 1.41
N GLY A 448 29.67 -22.64 0.42
CA GLY A 448 29.34 -23.39 -0.80
C GLY A 448 27.95 -24.05 -0.79
N ASP A 449 27.36 -24.23 0.40
CA ASP A 449 25.97 -24.69 0.52
C ASP A 449 24.99 -23.51 0.39
N ILE A 450 23.76 -23.78 -0.01
CA ILE A 450 22.63 -22.85 0.04
C ILE A 450 21.67 -23.25 1.15
N VAL A 451 20.91 -22.30 1.66
CA VAL A 451 19.85 -22.56 2.64
C VAL A 451 18.75 -23.40 1.96
N PRO A 452 18.45 -24.59 2.48
CA PRO A 452 17.40 -25.45 1.92
C PRO A 452 16.00 -24.91 2.21
N ALA A 453 15.07 -25.10 1.29
CA ALA A 453 13.69 -24.65 1.47
C ALA A 453 12.99 -25.27 2.67
N GLY A 454 13.30 -26.55 2.98
CA GLY A 454 12.71 -27.22 4.13
C GLY A 454 12.98 -26.55 5.48
N ASP A 455 14.11 -25.85 5.63
CA ASP A 455 14.46 -25.17 6.88
C ASP A 455 13.52 -23.98 7.21
N ILE A 456 12.75 -23.48 6.23
CA ILE A 456 11.71 -22.46 6.45
C ILE A 456 10.58 -22.99 7.34
N PHE A 457 10.20 -24.25 7.15
CA PHE A 457 9.07 -24.85 7.85
C PHE A 457 9.25 -24.80 9.37
N ASP A 458 10.45 -25.11 9.87
CA ASP A 458 10.75 -25.09 11.30
C ASP A 458 10.55 -23.69 11.89
N VAL A 459 11.17 -22.69 11.27
CA VAL A 459 11.09 -21.30 11.74
C VAL A 459 9.66 -20.76 11.72
N ILE A 460 8.86 -21.14 10.71
CA ILE A 460 7.48 -20.69 10.62
C ILE A 460 6.57 -21.45 11.58
N SER A 461 6.79 -22.74 11.78
CA SER A 461 5.94 -23.59 12.64
C SER A 461 6.11 -23.35 14.14
N GLU A 462 7.25 -22.83 14.59
CA GLU A 462 7.51 -22.48 15.99
C GLU A 462 6.82 -21.20 16.46
N GLY A 463 6.32 -20.37 15.53
CA GLY A 463 5.68 -19.11 15.86
C GLY A 463 4.19 -19.24 16.15
N THR A 464 3.83 -18.93 17.39
CA THR A 464 2.44 -18.98 17.89
C THR A 464 1.59 -17.76 17.53
N ASP A 465 2.16 -16.70 16.92
CA ASP A 465 1.50 -15.40 16.79
C ASP A 465 0.87 -15.16 15.42
N ALA A 466 -0.46 -15.19 15.46
CA ALA A 466 -1.42 -14.46 14.62
C ALA A 466 -1.33 -14.60 13.09
N VAL A 467 -1.80 -15.70 12.67
CA VAL A 467 -2.24 -15.98 11.30
C VAL A 467 -3.75 -15.73 11.22
N SER A 468 -4.29 -15.40 10.06
CA SER A 468 -5.75 -15.50 9.87
C SER A 468 -6.18 -16.92 10.26
N ASP A 469 -7.35 -17.06 10.85
CA ASP A 469 -7.82 -18.37 11.39
C ASP A 469 -7.78 -19.50 10.36
N VAL A 470 -7.82 -19.20 9.08
CA VAL A 470 -7.72 -20.18 7.99
C VAL A 470 -6.29 -20.66 7.83
N VAL A 471 -5.32 -19.76 7.70
CA VAL A 471 -3.90 -20.10 7.53
C VAL A 471 -3.36 -20.79 8.80
N LYS A 472 -3.81 -20.35 9.97
CA LYS A 472 -3.48 -20.99 11.26
C LYS A 472 -3.94 -22.46 11.30
N ARG A 473 -5.18 -22.73 10.86
CA ARG A 473 -5.68 -24.11 10.79
C ARG A 473 -4.87 -24.98 9.84
N ASP A 474 -4.47 -24.46 8.70
CA ASP A 474 -3.68 -25.24 7.73
C ASP A 474 -2.25 -25.47 8.23
N PHE A 475 -1.64 -24.51 8.91
CA PHE A 475 -0.36 -24.70 9.60
C PHE A 475 -0.46 -25.70 10.74
N GLU A 476 -1.51 -25.65 11.55
CA GLU A 476 -1.75 -26.62 12.62
C GLU A 476 -1.99 -28.02 12.05
N LYS A 477 -2.68 -28.15 10.90
CA LYS A 477 -2.83 -29.42 10.19
C LYS A 477 -1.48 -29.93 9.69
N ALA A 478 -0.69 -29.07 9.03
CA ALA A 478 0.62 -29.42 8.53
C ALA A 478 1.56 -29.86 9.67
N LYS A 479 1.55 -29.12 10.77
CA LYS A 479 2.33 -29.45 11.98
C LYS A 479 1.91 -30.80 12.58
N ARG A 480 0.60 -31.02 12.75
CA ARG A 480 0.06 -32.31 13.23
C ARG A 480 0.41 -33.44 12.27
N LEU A 481 0.28 -33.22 10.96
CA LEU A 481 0.64 -34.23 9.98
C LEU A 481 2.13 -34.58 10.04
N TYR A 482 2.99 -33.58 10.19
CA TYR A 482 4.42 -33.77 10.37
C TYR A 482 4.71 -34.56 11.66
N GLU A 483 4.24 -34.06 12.80
CA GLU A 483 4.53 -34.65 14.11
C GLU A 483 3.95 -36.07 14.32
N GLN A 484 2.74 -36.32 13.81
CA GLN A 484 2.01 -37.56 14.07
C GLN A 484 2.22 -38.64 13.00
N LYS A 485 2.53 -38.26 11.76
CA LYS A 485 2.65 -39.22 10.64
C LYS A 485 4.03 -39.25 10.00
N LEU A 486 4.55 -38.10 9.60
CA LEU A 486 5.75 -38.03 8.76
C LEU A 486 7.03 -38.17 9.57
N ARG A 487 7.14 -37.47 10.68
CA ARG A 487 8.27 -37.58 11.62
C ARG A 487 8.48 -39.00 12.18
N PRO A 488 7.47 -39.71 12.67
CA PRO A 488 7.63 -41.11 13.13
C PRO A 488 8.14 -42.03 12.03
N VAL A 489 7.73 -41.85 10.77
CA VAL A 489 8.22 -42.62 9.64
C VAL A 489 9.71 -42.38 9.40
N LEU A 490 10.15 -41.09 9.47
CA LEU A 490 11.58 -40.74 9.37
C LEU A 490 12.39 -41.35 10.51
N GLU A 491 11.92 -41.22 11.76
CA GLU A 491 12.59 -41.76 12.96
C GLU A 491 12.72 -43.28 12.87
N GLN A 492 11.67 -43.95 12.41
CA GLN A 492 11.71 -45.39 12.20
C GLN A 492 12.69 -45.78 11.08
N GLN A 493 12.69 -45.09 9.97
CA GLN A 493 13.55 -45.35 8.83
C GLN A 493 15.04 -45.20 9.17
N HIS A 494 15.38 -44.22 10.01
CA HIS A 494 16.77 -43.94 10.39
C HIS A 494 17.18 -44.60 11.72
N GLY A 495 16.26 -45.21 12.46
CA GLY A 495 16.50 -45.83 13.74
C GLY A 495 16.98 -44.85 14.84
N MET A 496 16.62 -43.56 14.72
CA MET A 496 16.97 -42.52 15.68
C MET A 496 15.86 -41.45 15.78
N ARG A 497 15.78 -40.81 16.93
CA ARG A 497 14.88 -39.69 17.16
C ARG A 497 15.40 -38.42 16.51
N THR A 498 14.50 -37.51 16.18
CA THR A 498 14.79 -36.20 15.52
C THR A 498 15.81 -35.43 16.37
N GLU A 499 15.60 -35.31 17.67
CA GLU A 499 16.49 -34.57 18.57
C GLU A 499 17.92 -35.16 18.57
N GLN A 500 18.04 -36.47 18.50
CA GLN A 500 19.35 -37.17 18.41
C GLN A 500 20.03 -36.85 17.09
N ALA A 501 19.29 -36.89 15.95
CA ALA A 501 19.83 -36.57 14.63
C ALA A 501 20.35 -35.11 14.53
N PHE A 502 19.66 -34.21 15.20
CA PHE A 502 20.08 -32.81 15.27
C PHE A 502 21.19 -32.53 16.30
N ALA A 503 21.40 -33.40 17.28
CA ALA A 503 22.51 -33.30 18.23
C ALA A 503 23.84 -33.84 17.67
N LEU A 504 23.79 -34.67 16.61
CA LEU A 504 24.99 -35.20 15.97
C LEU A 504 25.83 -34.09 15.30
N PRO A 505 27.15 -34.29 15.22
CA PRO A 505 28.02 -33.36 14.49
C PRO A 505 27.53 -33.05 13.10
N PRO A 506 27.75 -31.82 12.58
CA PRO A 506 27.28 -31.41 11.26
C PRO A 506 27.67 -32.34 10.11
N GLU A 507 28.80 -33.02 10.25
CA GLU A 507 29.38 -33.92 9.26
C GLU A 507 29.04 -35.41 9.46
N ASP A 508 28.35 -35.75 10.51
CA ASP A 508 27.95 -37.14 10.75
C ASP A 508 27.06 -37.69 9.63
N PRO A 509 27.42 -38.79 8.98
CA PRO A 509 26.69 -39.30 7.82
C PRO A 509 25.23 -39.67 8.12
N LYS A 510 24.96 -40.21 9.33
CA LYS A 510 23.59 -40.59 9.74
C LYS A 510 22.75 -39.34 10.01
N GLY A 511 23.33 -38.35 10.70
CA GLY A 511 22.73 -37.10 10.95
C GLY A 511 22.46 -36.31 9.64
N LEU A 512 23.38 -36.33 8.68
CA LEU A 512 23.20 -35.73 7.36
C LEU A 512 22.05 -36.39 6.60
N ALA A 513 22.00 -37.73 6.57
CA ALA A 513 20.94 -38.46 5.86
C ALA A 513 19.54 -38.18 6.46
N PHE A 514 19.43 -38.12 7.77
CA PHE A 514 18.17 -37.79 8.45
C PHE A 514 17.73 -36.35 8.08
N ARG A 515 18.62 -35.37 8.26
CA ARG A 515 18.31 -33.96 7.96
C ARG A 515 17.94 -33.71 6.50
N ALA A 516 18.57 -34.45 5.56
CA ALA A 516 18.23 -34.37 4.15
C ALA A 516 16.78 -34.83 3.89
N ASP A 517 16.40 -35.96 4.48
CA ASP A 517 15.05 -36.52 4.37
C ASP A 517 13.99 -35.60 5.02
N ASP A 518 14.29 -35.10 6.20
CA ASP A 518 13.46 -34.17 6.93
C ASP A 518 13.19 -32.89 6.11
N ARG A 519 14.22 -32.32 5.49
CA ARG A 519 14.10 -31.14 4.62
C ARG A 519 13.21 -31.36 3.43
N ILE A 520 13.29 -32.53 2.78
CA ILE A 520 12.41 -32.86 1.64
C ILE A 520 10.94 -32.90 2.10
N ILE A 521 10.65 -33.59 3.20
CA ILE A 521 9.30 -33.66 3.75
C ILE A 521 8.78 -32.27 4.12
N LYS A 522 9.58 -31.46 4.79
CA LYS A 522 9.23 -30.09 5.15
C LYS A 522 9.03 -29.19 3.93
N THR A 523 9.81 -29.41 2.84
CA THR A 523 9.59 -28.71 1.57
C THR A 523 8.25 -29.09 0.95
N LEU A 524 7.85 -30.36 1.01
CA LEU A 524 6.54 -30.81 0.55
C LEU A 524 5.40 -30.22 1.40
N LEU A 525 5.58 -30.12 2.71
CA LEU A 525 4.63 -29.45 3.61
C LEU A 525 4.50 -27.97 3.26
N LEU A 526 5.59 -27.26 3.00
CA LEU A 526 5.57 -25.88 2.54
C LEU A 526 4.85 -25.74 1.19
N ALA A 527 5.09 -26.65 0.26
CA ALA A 527 4.39 -26.66 -1.02
C ALA A 527 2.87 -26.87 -0.85
N ALA A 528 2.48 -27.70 0.12
CA ALA A 528 1.08 -27.93 0.43
C ALA A 528 0.44 -26.72 1.14
N LEU A 529 1.19 -26.01 1.96
CA LEU A 529 0.74 -24.80 2.67
C LEU A 529 0.64 -23.57 1.76
N ALA A 530 1.49 -23.50 0.73
CA ALA A 530 1.59 -22.35 -0.15
C ALA A 530 1.51 -22.75 -1.64
N PRO A 531 0.39 -23.35 -2.09
CA PRO A 531 0.25 -23.84 -3.46
C PRO A 531 0.24 -22.72 -4.53
N THR A 532 0.08 -21.48 -4.10
CA THR A 532 0.12 -20.29 -4.97
C THR A 532 1.54 -19.79 -5.24
N VAL A 533 2.53 -20.21 -4.44
CA VAL A 533 3.93 -19.83 -4.64
C VAL A 533 4.45 -20.53 -5.87
N LYS A 534 4.87 -19.76 -6.87
CA LYS A 534 5.34 -20.27 -8.16
C LYS A 534 6.48 -21.29 -8.00
N THR A 535 7.39 -21.01 -7.10
CA THR A 535 8.55 -21.89 -6.81
C THR A 535 8.13 -23.23 -6.20
N LEU A 536 7.06 -23.27 -5.42
CA LEU A 536 6.56 -24.46 -4.74
C LEU A 536 5.42 -25.16 -5.50
N LYS A 537 4.89 -24.48 -6.51
CA LYS A 537 3.83 -25.04 -7.37
C LYS A 537 4.38 -26.14 -8.27
N ASP A 538 3.54 -27.12 -8.56
CA ASP A 538 3.88 -28.24 -9.45
C ASP A 538 5.22 -28.91 -9.06
N MET A 539 5.36 -29.21 -7.76
CA MET A 539 6.57 -29.78 -7.20
C MET A 539 6.87 -31.14 -7.84
N ASP A 540 8.02 -31.26 -8.47
CA ASP A 540 8.56 -32.48 -9.00
C ASP A 540 9.88 -32.85 -8.33
N ALA A 541 10.44 -34.01 -8.65
CA ALA A 541 11.67 -34.46 -8.02
C ALA A 541 12.88 -33.55 -8.32
N GLN A 542 12.94 -32.96 -9.52
CA GLN A 542 14.00 -32.00 -9.87
C GLN A 542 13.92 -30.74 -9.03
N ARG A 543 12.72 -30.19 -8.83
CA ARG A 543 12.51 -29.02 -7.98
C ARG A 543 12.82 -29.30 -6.52
N LEU A 544 12.39 -30.47 -6.01
CA LEU A 544 12.72 -30.88 -4.64
C LEU A 544 14.22 -30.94 -4.40
N VAL A 545 14.97 -31.55 -5.33
CA VAL A 545 16.44 -31.60 -5.25
C VAL A 545 17.05 -30.22 -5.36
N ALA A 546 16.58 -29.37 -6.31
CA ALA A 546 17.13 -28.05 -6.52
C ALA A 546 16.90 -27.13 -5.31
N LEU A 547 15.68 -27.10 -4.74
CA LEU A 547 15.33 -26.29 -3.56
C LEU A 547 16.01 -26.76 -2.28
N ASN A 548 16.49 -27.99 -2.23
CA ASN A 548 17.27 -28.56 -1.14
C ASN A 548 18.70 -28.91 -1.60
N HIS A 549 19.24 -28.14 -2.55
CA HIS A 549 20.56 -28.41 -3.12
C HIS A 549 21.64 -28.49 -2.03
N GLY A 550 22.53 -29.44 -2.16
CA GLY A 550 23.57 -29.73 -1.17
C GLY A 550 23.14 -30.66 -0.02
N SER A 551 21.81 -30.88 0.19
CA SER A 551 21.30 -31.80 1.22
C SER A 551 21.60 -33.28 0.85
N TYR A 552 21.49 -33.66 -0.42
CA TYR A 552 21.86 -34.98 -0.90
C TYR A 552 23.18 -34.93 -1.65
N ARG A 553 24.09 -35.85 -1.31
CA ARG A 553 25.33 -36.04 -2.04
C ARG A 553 25.38 -37.48 -2.52
N THR A 554 25.35 -37.69 -3.82
CA THR A 554 25.45 -39.00 -4.43
C THR A 554 26.84 -39.17 -5.02
N PRO A 555 27.38 -40.42 -5.05
CA PRO A 555 28.68 -40.69 -5.70
C PRO A 555 28.72 -40.34 -7.19
N ILE A 556 27.58 -40.39 -7.85
CA ILE A 556 27.41 -39.98 -9.25
C ILE A 556 26.52 -38.75 -9.28
N PRO A 557 27.07 -37.58 -9.67
CA PRO A 557 26.28 -36.35 -9.81
C PRO A 557 25.09 -36.54 -10.78
N GLY A 558 23.90 -36.01 -10.36
CA GLY A 558 22.67 -36.16 -11.14
C GLY A 558 21.79 -37.36 -10.76
N ARG A 559 22.21 -38.21 -9.83
CA ARG A 559 21.37 -39.29 -9.28
C ARG A 559 20.57 -38.90 -8.04
N GLU A 560 20.73 -37.70 -7.56
CA GLU A 560 19.99 -37.15 -6.40
C GLU A 560 18.48 -37.23 -6.61
N GLN A 561 18.02 -36.95 -7.83
CA GLN A 561 16.61 -37.04 -8.23
C GLN A 561 16.05 -38.46 -8.03
N THR A 562 16.76 -39.48 -8.50
CA THR A 562 16.34 -40.88 -8.34
C THR A 562 16.22 -41.28 -6.88
N VAL A 563 17.19 -40.86 -6.06
CA VAL A 563 17.16 -41.10 -4.61
C VAL A 563 15.94 -40.45 -3.96
N VAL A 564 15.63 -39.21 -4.30
CA VAL A 564 14.46 -38.49 -3.75
C VAL A 564 13.16 -39.17 -4.19
N ILE A 565 13.02 -39.56 -5.46
CA ILE A 565 11.84 -40.29 -5.95
C ILE A 565 11.62 -41.58 -5.15
N ASP A 566 12.67 -42.38 -4.97
CA ASP A 566 12.55 -43.66 -4.25
C ASP A 566 12.18 -43.46 -2.77
N LYS A 567 12.67 -42.39 -2.14
CA LYS A 567 12.27 -42.02 -0.79
C LYS A 567 10.81 -41.55 -0.73
N CYS A 568 10.40 -40.67 -1.63
CA CYS A 568 9.01 -40.21 -1.72
C CYS A 568 8.03 -41.38 -1.96
N ARG A 569 8.40 -42.38 -2.80
CA ARG A 569 7.60 -43.61 -2.98
C ARG A 569 7.43 -44.38 -1.67
N ARG A 570 8.52 -44.52 -0.90
CA ARG A 570 8.46 -45.22 0.40
C ARG A 570 7.58 -44.47 1.40
N TRP A 571 7.71 -43.14 1.47
CA TRP A 571 6.86 -42.31 2.34
C TRP A 571 5.42 -42.30 1.88
N ALA A 572 5.17 -42.28 0.57
CA ALA A 572 3.83 -42.39 0.04
C ALA A 572 3.16 -43.71 0.44
N ALA A 573 3.91 -44.79 0.33
CA ALA A 573 3.41 -46.14 0.75
C ALA A 573 3.17 -46.23 2.27
N ALA A 574 4.00 -45.58 3.07
CA ALA A 574 3.90 -45.63 4.54
C ALA A 574 2.79 -44.72 5.08
N THR A 575 2.54 -43.57 4.45
CA THR A 575 1.67 -42.54 5.03
C THR A 575 0.37 -42.31 4.24
N GLY A 576 0.36 -42.62 2.95
CA GLY A 576 -0.77 -42.33 2.06
C GLY A 576 -1.02 -40.87 1.74
N VAL A 577 -0.27 -39.94 2.37
CA VAL A 577 -0.46 -38.50 2.21
C VAL A 577 0.38 -37.88 1.11
N ILE A 578 1.40 -38.58 0.65
CA ILE A 578 2.26 -38.16 -0.49
C ILE A 578 1.79 -38.89 -1.74
N LYS A 579 1.56 -38.16 -2.80
CA LYS A 579 1.17 -38.71 -4.11
C LYS A 579 2.26 -38.40 -5.14
N LEU A 580 2.56 -39.37 -5.99
CA LEU A 580 3.47 -39.26 -7.13
C LEU A 580 2.64 -39.50 -8.38
N GLU A 581 2.62 -38.55 -9.30
CA GLU A 581 1.83 -38.62 -10.53
C GLU A 581 2.69 -38.27 -11.74
N GLY A 582 2.36 -38.82 -12.91
CA GLY A 582 3.01 -38.49 -14.16
C GLY A 582 4.19 -39.42 -14.53
N SER A 583 5.29 -38.87 -15.05
CA SER A 583 6.44 -39.58 -15.53
C SER A 583 7.20 -40.35 -14.43
N SER A 584 7.70 -41.55 -14.74
CA SER A 584 8.51 -42.35 -13.83
C SER A 584 9.83 -41.66 -13.42
N ASP A 585 10.38 -40.87 -14.33
CA ASP A 585 11.71 -40.26 -14.19
C ASP A 585 11.69 -38.91 -13.48
N ASN A 586 10.56 -38.17 -13.60
CA ASN A 586 10.35 -36.92 -12.88
C ASN A 586 8.86 -36.75 -12.53
N PRO A 587 8.33 -37.53 -11.58
CA PRO A 587 6.94 -37.44 -11.17
C PRO A 587 6.66 -36.10 -10.46
N ARG A 588 5.44 -35.60 -10.60
CA ARG A 588 4.90 -34.59 -9.74
C ARG A 588 4.66 -35.19 -8.36
N ILE A 589 5.15 -34.54 -7.34
CA ILE A 589 5.07 -35.02 -5.97
C ILE A 589 4.25 -34.02 -5.15
N THR A 590 3.10 -34.46 -4.65
CA THR A 590 2.20 -33.63 -3.87
C THR A 590 1.98 -34.23 -2.49
N LEU A 591 1.83 -33.36 -1.48
CA LEU A 591 1.47 -33.73 -0.12
C LEU A 591 0.09 -33.16 0.18
N GLN A 592 -0.84 -34.01 0.60
CA GLN A 592 -2.21 -33.62 0.90
C GLN A 592 -2.36 -33.31 2.40
N LEU A 593 -2.71 -32.08 2.71
CA LEU A 593 -3.05 -31.64 4.08
C LEU A 593 -4.48 -32.02 4.47
N THR A 594 -5.34 -32.31 3.49
CA THR A 594 -6.71 -32.78 3.67
C THR A 594 -6.94 -33.96 2.74
N ASP A 595 -7.94 -34.78 3.01
CA ASP A 595 -8.36 -35.86 2.10
C ASP A 595 -9.08 -35.31 0.84
N VAL A 596 -9.21 -34.00 0.73
CA VAL A 596 -9.89 -33.33 -0.38
C VAL A 596 -8.89 -32.90 -1.44
N ASP A 597 -9.04 -33.47 -2.62
CA ASP A 597 -8.33 -33.11 -3.84
C ASP A 597 -9.02 -31.94 -4.54
N THR A 598 -8.60 -30.71 -4.25
CA THR A 598 -9.16 -29.49 -4.88
C THR A 598 -8.83 -29.37 -6.34
N ASP A 599 -7.71 -29.94 -6.82
CA ASP A 599 -7.34 -29.90 -8.24
C ASP A 599 -8.29 -30.77 -9.05
N ARG A 600 -8.72 -31.92 -8.51
CA ARG A 600 -9.75 -32.74 -9.15
C ARG A 600 -11.10 -32.02 -9.28
N ILE A 601 -11.47 -31.20 -8.28
CA ILE A 601 -12.69 -30.36 -8.36
C ILE A 601 -12.54 -29.34 -9.50
N ILE A 602 -11.38 -28.71 -9.62
CA ILE A 602 -11.07 -27.75 -10.70
C ILE A 602 -11.05 -28.42 -12.07
N GLU A 603 -10.43 -29.60 -12.20
CA GLU A 603 -10.40 -30.36 -13.43
C GLU A 603 -11.80 -30.74 -13.95
N GLN A 604 -12.75 -31.04 -13.06
CA GLN A 604 -14.12 -31.34 -13.45
C GLN A 604 -14.84 -30.16 -14.12
N ALA A 605 -14.39 -28.93 -13.84
CA ALA A 605 -14.95 -27.72 -14.44
C ALA A 605 -14.04 -27.09 -15.51
N GLN A 606 -13.05 -27.83 -16.03
CA GLN A 606 -12.08 -27.33 -17.01
C GLN A 606 -12.71 -26.79 -18.31
N ALA A 607 -13.87 -27.31 -18.70
CA ALA A 607 -14.60 -26.83 -19.89
C ALA A 607 -15.07 -25.37 -19.79
N GLU A 608 -15.14 -24.83 -18.57
CA GLU A 608 -15.52 -23.42 -18.32
C GLU A 608 -14.37 -22.45 -18.66
N ASP A 609 -13.14 -22.94 -18.76
CA ASP A 609 -11.99 -22.15 -19.21
C ASP A 609 -11.99 -22.03 -20.73
N ASN A 610 -12.69 -21.05 -21.24
CA ASN A 610 -12.73 -20.72 -22.66
C ASN A 610 -12.65 -19.19 -22.86
N ASP A 611 -12.31 -18.79 -24.09
CA ASP A 611 -12.07 -17.37 -24.41
C ASP A 611 -13.29 -16.48 -24.10
N GLY A 612 -14.50 -16.96 -24.32
CA GLY A 612 -15.71 -16.21 -24.02
C GLY A 612 -15.86 -15.90 -22.53
N ASN A 613 -15.61 -16.91 -21.68
CA ASN A 613 -15.67 -16.76 -20.23
C ASN A 613 -14.48 -15.92 -19.71
N ARG A 614 -13.29 -16.05 -20.29
CA ARG A 614 -12.13 -15.21 -19.98
C ARG A 614 -12.41 -13.72 -20.28
N ARG A 615 -12.92 -13.42 -21.50
CA ARG A 615 -13.30 -12.06 -21.91
C ARG A 615 -14.39 -11.48 -20.98
N ARG A 616 -15.40 -12.27 -20.65
CA ARG A 616 -16.44 -11.85 -19.70
C ARG A 616 -15.85 -11.54 -18.32
N LYS A 617 -14.93 -12.37 -17.83
CA LYS A 617 -14.29 -12.18 -16.53
C LYS A 617 -13.46 -10.91 -16.45
N ILE A 618 -12.66 -10.64 -17.48
CA ILE A 618 -11.89 -9.40 -17.56
C ILE A 618 -12.83 -8.19 -17.57
N ARG A 619 -13.91 -8.25 -18.35
CA ARG A 619 -14.91 -7.15 -18.35
C ARG A 619 -15.50 -6.91 -16.97
N GLU A 620 -15.85 -7.97 -16.23
CA GLU A 620 -16.34 -7.85 -14.86
C GLU A 620 -15.33 -7.17 -13.94
N LEU A 621 -14.06 -7.59 -14.02
CA LEU A 621 -12.98 -7.01 -13.22
C LEU A 621 -12.75 -5.53 -13.56
N LEU A 622 -12.66 -5.19 -14.84
CA LEU A 622 -12.46 -3.82 -15.29
C LEU A 622 -13.63 -2.91 -14.88
N PHE A 623 -14.87 -3.36 -15.05
CA PHE A 623 -16.05 -2.58 -14.72
C PHE A 623 -16.17 -2.36 -13.21
N GLU A 624 -15.84 -3.36 -12.41
CA GLU A 624 -15.76 -3.19 -10.96
C GLU A 624 -14.69 -2.18 -10.55
N GLU A 625 -13.51 -2.22 -11.18
CA GLU A 625 -12.44 -1.25 -10.96
C GLU A 625 -12.81 0.18 -11.40
N PHE A 626 -13.68 0.32 -12.39
CA PHE A 626 -14.30 1.61 -12.76
C PHE A 626 -15.39 2.05 -11.78
N GLY A 627 -15.83 1.18 -10.88
CA GLY A 627 -16.91 1.45 -9.92
C GLY A 627 -18.30 1.26 -10.49
N LEU A 628 -18.46 0.38 -11.49
CA LEU A 628 -19.74 0.07 -12.12
C LEU A 628 -20.40 -1.15 -11.50
N PRO A 629 -21.75 -1.20 -11.38
CA PRO A 629 -22.47 -2.36 -10.86
C PRO A 629 -22.26 -3.62 -11.71
N LYS A 630 -22.24 -4.79 -11.07
CA LYS A 630 -22.03 -6.08 -11.77
C LYS A 630 -23.12 -6.39 -12.81
N GLU A 631 -24.34 -5.98 -12.56
CA GLU A 631 -25.48 -6.22 -13.46
C GLU A 631 -25.30 -5.47 -14.79
N GLU A 632 -24.63 -4.33 -14.76
CA GLU A 632 -24.38 -3.52 -15.94
C GLU A 632 -23.25 -4.08 -16.81
N ALA A 633 -22.38 -4.93 -16.27
CA ALA A 633 -21.31 -5.60 -17.02
C ALA A 633 -21.81 -6.56 -18.10
N GLN A 634 -23.10 -6.84 -18.17
CA GLN A 634 -23.71 -7.67 -19.23
C GLN A 634 -24.08 -6.89 -20.49
N GLN A 635 -24.12 -5.56 -20.43
CA GLN A 635 -24.47 -4.71 -21.57
C GLN A 635 -23.27 -4.50 -22.50
N LEU A 636 -23.52 -4.41 -23.82
CA LEU A 636 -22.49 -4.12 -24.80
C LEU A 636 -21.93 -2.70 -24.67
N PHE A 637 -22.82 -1.76 -24.36
CA PHE A 637 -22.46 -0.35 -24.14
C PHE A 637 -22.91 0.04 -22.75
N HIS A 638 -22.06 0.76 -22.06
CA HIS A 638 -22.33 1.25 -20.73
C HIS A 638 -22.20 2.75 -20.66
N ARG A 639 -23.14 3.44 -19.99
CA ARG A 639 -23.04 4.87 -19.73
C ARG A 639 -22.28 5.11 -18.44
N TYR A 640 -21.05 5.54 -18.57
CA TYR A 640 -20.20 5.88 -17.43
C TYR A 640 -20.41 7.35 -17.06
N ARG A 641 -20.78 7.60 -15.80
CA ARG A 641 -20.98 8.93 -15.23
C ARG A 641 -19.76 9.31 -14.40
N PHE A 642 -19.29 10.50 -14.64
CA PHE A 642 -18.17 11.06 -13.87
C PHE A 642 -18.34 12.56 -13.72
N ARG A 643 -17.62 13.10 -12.76
CA ARG A 643 -17.64 14.53 -12.50
C ARG A 643 -16.40 15.17 -13.09
N TRP A 644 -16.60 16.24 -13.82
CA TRP A 644 -15.54 17.02 -14.44
C TRP A 644 -15.81 18.49 -14.25
N ARG A 645 -14.86 19.19 -13.60
CA ARG A 645 -14.94 20.63 -13.31
C ARG A 645 -16.32 21.05 -12.79
N GLY A 646 -16.82 20.33 -11.78
CA GLY A 646 -18.08 20.60 -11.09
C GLY A 646 -19.34 20.23 -11.86
N THR A 647 -19.24 19.64 -13.06
CA THR A 647 -20.37 19.19 -13.87
C THR A 647 -20.39 17.67 -13.99
N ASP A 648 -21.59 17.08 -13.94
CA ASP A 648 -21.79 15.67 -14.21
C ASP A 648 -21.73 15.45 -15.72
N ARG A 649 -20.85 14.55 -16.17
CA ARG A 649 -20.63 14.16 -17.56
C ARG A 649 -20.87 12.69 -17.75
N GLU A 650 -21.22 12.33 -18.97
CA GLU A 650 -21.42 10.93 -19.36
C GLU A 650 -20.53 10.61 -20.57
N CYS A 651 -20.06 9.38 -20.63
CA CYS A 651 -19.44 8.81 -21.83
C CYS A 651 -19.97 7.39 -22.06
N GLU A 652 -19.86 6.91 -23.28
CA GLU A 652 -20.13 5.52 -23.62
C GLU A 652 -18.85 4.70 -23.42
N LEU A 653 -18.94 3.64 -22.63
CA LEU A 653 -17.87 2.68 -22.39
C LEU A 653 -18.22 1.36 -23.07
N GLN A 654 -17.31 0.82 -23.85
CA GLN A 654 -17.44 -0.47 -24.54
C GLN A 654 -16.18 -1.32 -24.30
N TYR A 655 -16.37 -2.56 -23.90
CA TYR A 655 -15.30 -3.57 -23.86
C TYR A 655 -15.46 -4.53 -25.04
N ALA A 656 -14.59 -4.42 -26.02
CA ALA A 656 -14.73 -5.16 -27.27
C ALA A 656 -13.38 -5.28 -28.00
N ASN A 657 -13.20 -6.39 -28.75
CA ASN A 657 -12.05 -6.53 -29.64
C ASN A 657 -12.13 -5.51 -30.77
N VAL A 658 -11.10 -4.66 -30.91
CA VAL A 658 -11.03 -3.59 -31.90
C VAL A 658 -11.18 -4.11 -33.31
N ARG A 659 -10.57 -5.24 -33.67
CA ARG A 659 -10.65 -5.80 -35.03
C ARG A 659 -12.00 -6.42 -35.38
N GLU A 660 -12.77 -6.85 -34.41
CA GLU A 660 -14.10 -7.41 -34.59
C GLU A 660 -15.18 -6.30 -34.73
N GLN A 661 -14.80 -5.03 -34.55
CA GLN A 661 -15.74 -3.92 -34.66
C GLN A 661 -15.89 -3.44 -36.09
N ALA A 662 -17.12 -3.15 -36.47
CA ALA A 662 -17.37 -2.43 -37.74
C ALA A 662 -16.81 -1.01 -37.64
N PHE A 663 -16.29 -0.47 -38.75
CA PHE A 663 -15.71 0.88 -38.76
C PHE A 663 -16.73 1.97 -38.35
N GLU A 664 -18.01 1.73 -38.54
CA GLU A 664 -19.08 2.62 -38.05
C GLU A 664 -19.09 2.76 -36.51
N THR A 665 -18.58 1.76 -35.76
CA THR A 665 -18.47 1.84 -34.31
C THR A 665 -17.49 2.93 -33.88
N PHE A 666 -16.46 3.20 -34.68
CA PHE A 666 -15.45 4.23 -34.38
C PHE A 666 -15.94 5.63 -34.76
N LYS A 667 -16.96 5.77 -35.62
CA LYS A 667 -17.47 7.04 -36.14
C LYS A 667 -18.47 7.72 -35.21
N ASN A 668 -18.05 7.99 -33.97
CA ASN A 668 -18.88 8.68 -33.01
C ASN A 668 -18.89 10.22 -33.25
N LYS A 669 -19.99 10.75 -33.71
CA LYS A 669 -20.24 12.20 -33.88
C LYS A 669 -21.12 12.80 -32.78
N ALA A 670 -21.56 12.02 -31.79
CA ALA A 670 -22.33 12.48 -30.64
C ALA A 670 -21.51 13.48 -29.78
N GLU A 671 -22.20 14.25 -28.94
CA GLU A 671 -21.52 15.14 -27.99
C GLU A 671 -20.73 14.37 -26.92
N GLN A 672 -21.20 13.18 -26.57
CA GLN A 672 -20.55 12.31 -25.57
C GLN A 672 -19.41 11.52 -26.21
N TRP A 673 -18.32 11.37 -25.47
CA TRP A 673 -17.20 10.55 -25.88
C TRP A 673 -17.57 9.07 -25.80
N ARG A 674 -17.04 8.30 -26.73
CA ARG A 674 -17.04 6.84 -26.68
C ARG A 674 -15.65 6.35 -26.37
N ILE A 675 -15.55 5.42 -25.39
CA ILE A 675 -14.30 4.75 -25.08
C ILE A 675 -14.46 3.27 -25.39
N ILE A 676 -13.59 2.77 -26.26
CA ILE A 676 -13.49 1.33 -26.58
C ILE A 676 -12.26 0.81 -25.89
N ILE A 677 -12.46 -0.16 -25.00
CA ILE A 677 -11.39 -0.87 -24.27
C ILE A 677 -11.20 -2.21 -24.94
N ASP A 678 -10.03 -2.42 -25.47
CA ASP A 678 -9.70 -3.64 -26.21
C ASP A 678 -9.32 -4.79 -25.27
N PHE A 679 -9.30 -6.01 -25.81
CA PHE A 679 -8.98 -7.23 -25.05
C PHE A 679 -7.48 -7.36 -24.80
N PRO A 680 -7.07 -7.81 -23.60
CA PRO A 680 -5.66 -7.98 -23.27
C PRO A 680 -5.11 -9.34 -23.72
N PHE A 681 -5.76 -10.03 -24.62
CA PHE A 681 -5.32 -11.26 -25.28
C PHE A 681 -6.14 -11.52 -26.53
N ASP A 682 -5.54 -12.26 -27.44
CA ASP A 682 -6.23 -12.77 -28.63
C ASP A 682 -5.56 -14.06 -29.14
N GLN A 683 -6.17 -14.68 -30.15
CA GLN A 683 -5.60 -15.88 -30.75
C GLN A 683 -4.52 -15.54 -31.79
N PRO A 684 -3.42 -16.31 -31.84
CA PRO A 684 -2.41 -16.15 -32.87
C PRO A 684 -3.03 -16.23 -34.27
N PRO A 685 -2.57 -15.46 -35.28
CA PRO A 685 -1.33 -14.66 -35.27
C PRO A 685 -1.50 -13.22 -34.79
N HIS A 686 -2.64 -12.86 -34.23
CA HIS A 686 -2.98 -11.47 -33.89
C HIS A 686 -2.36 -11.01 -32.56
N GLY A 687 -1.97 -9.75 -32.53
CA GLY A 687 -1.41 -9.08 -31.37
C GLY A 687 -1.85 -7.61 -31.31
N PRO A 688 -1.55 -6.86 -30.25
CA PRO A 688 -2.01 -5.48 -30.09
C PRO A 688 -1.52 -4.53 -31.17
N ARG A 689 -0.41 -4.86 -31.86
CA ARG A 689 0.05 -4.11 -33.04
C ARG A 689 -0.86 -4.29 -34.26
N SER A 690 -1.59 -5.41 -34.34
CA SER A 690 -2.60 -5.62 -35.39
C SER A 690 -3.79 -4.67 -35.21
N ASP A 691 -4.16 -4.39 -33.96
CA ASP A 691 -5.24 -3.48 -33.60
C ASP A 691 -4.83 -2.03 -33.87
N LEU A 692 -3.59 -1.66 -33.56
CA LEU A 692 -3.01 -0.37 -33.93
C LEU A 692 -3.00 -0.17 -35.44
N ALA A 693 -2.58 -1.18 -36.22
CA ALA A 693 -2.53 -1.10 -37.67
C ALA A 693 -3.94 -0.86 -38.27
N LEU A 694 -4.97 -1.51 -37.73
CA LEU A 694 -6.36 -1.29 -38.14
C LEU A 694 -6.83 0.14 -37.85
N LEU A 695 -6.49 0.67 -36.69
CA LEU A 695 -6.85 2.08 -36.35
C LEU A 695 -6.08 3.07 -37.22
N GLN A 696 -4.83 2.79 -37.59
CA GLN A 696 -4.09 3.60 -38.55
C GLN A 696 -4.72 3.56 -39.93
N GLN A 697 -5.14 2.38 -40.40
CA GLN A 697 -5.91 2.26 -41.65
C GLN A 697 -7.19 3.05 -41.55
N PHE A 698 -7.97 2.91 -40.46
CA PHE A 698 -9.20 3.69 -40.25
C PHE A 698 -8.96 5.18 -40.35
N ARG A 699 -7.87 5.69 -39.73
CA ARG A 699 -7.52 7.13 -39.82
C ARG A 699 -7.17 7.57 -41.25
N ASN A 700 -6.45 6.72 -41.98
CA ASN A 700 -6.07 7.00 -43.36
C ASN A 700 -7.31 7.04 -44.31
N ASP A 701 -8.31 6.21 -44.02
CA ASP A 701 -9.54 6.12 -44.82
C ASP A 701 -10.60 7.18 -44.46
N ASN A 702 -10.40 7.90 -43.34
CA ASN A 702 -11.33 8.91 -42.84
C ASN A 702 -10.56 10.17 -42.42
N GLU A 703 -10.80 11.27 -43.16
CA GLU A 703 -10.22 12.58 -42.89
C GLU A 703 -10.91 13.32 -41.72
N GLU A 704 -12.10 12.88 -41.32
CA GLU A 704 -12.90 13.50 -40.26
C GLU A 704 -12.51 12.95 -38.89
N GLY A 705 -12.49 13.83 -37.87
CA GLY A 705 -12.29 13.42 -36.47
C GLY A 705 -13.56 12.88 -35.81
N PHE A 706 -13.39 11.89 -34.96
CA PHE A 706 -14.48 11.24 -34.22
C PHE A 706 -14.21 11.25 -32.73
N ARG A 707 -15.20 11.53 -31.89
CA ARG A 707 -15.07 11.54 -30.41
C ARG A 707 -15.03 10.11 -29.86
N THR A 708 -14.03 9.39 -30.33
CA THR A 708 -13.76 8.01 -29.91
C THR A 708 -12.33 7.90 -29.40
N LEU A 709 -12.20 7.33 -28.20
CA LEU A 709 -10.94 6.90 -27.63
C LEU A 709 -10.86 5.39 -27.69
N VAL A 710 -9.73 4.85 -28.10
CA VAL A 710 -9.48 3.42 -28.09
C VAL A 710 -8.31 3.14 -27.14
N TRP A 711 -8.55 2.30 -26.17
CA TRP A 711 -7.58 1.90 -25.17
C TRP A 711 -7.13 0.47 -25.47
N ILE A 712 -5.94 0.35 -26.04
CA ILE A 712 -5.35 -0.94 -26.47
C ILE A 712 -4.33 -1.38 -25.41
N PRO A 713 -4.53 -2.50 -24.74
CA PRO A 713 -3.58 -3.00 -23.76
C PRO A 713 -2.40 -3.73 -24.43
N SER A 714 -1.31 -3.88 -23.70
CA SER A 714 -0.37 -4.96 -23.95
C SER A 714 -1.04 -6.31 -23.69
N PHE A 715 -0.55 -7.40 -24.29
CA PHE A 715 -1.18 -8.71 -24.07
C PHE A 715 -0.65 -9.38 -22.79
N LEU A 716 -1.54 -10.06 -22.09
CA LEU A 716 -1.20 -10.92 -20.96
C LEU A 716 -0.27 -12.05 -21.44
N ASN A 717 0.72 -12.39 -20.64
CA ASN A 717 1.58 -13.52 -20.90
C ASN A 717 0.83 -14.86 -20.69
N HIS A 718 1.48 -15.96 -21.06
CA HIS A 718 0.90 -17.29 -20.97
C HIS A 718 0.50 -17.69 -19.54
N ASP A 719 1.30 -17.30 -18.55
CA ASP A 719 1.04 -17.62 -17.14
C ASP A 719 -0.15 -16.82 -16.60
N ALA A 720 -0.24 -15.53 -16.92
CA ALA A 720 -1.40 -14.70 -16.56
C ALA A 720 -2.70 -15.21 -17.21
N LEU A 721 -2.62 -15.72 -18.45
CA LEU A 721 -3.76 -16.35 -19.12
C LEU A 721 -4.20 -17.67 -18.46
N LYS A 722 -3.26 -18.49 -17.98
CA LYS A 722 -3.59 -19.68 -17.17
C LYS A 722 -4.25 -19.30 -15.84
N GLU A 723 -3.74 -18.26 -15.18
CA GLU A 723 -4.30 -17.76 -13.94
C GLU A 723 -5.71 -17.21 -14.15
N LEU A 724 -5.94 -16.51 -15.25
CA LEU A 724 -7.27 -16.05 -15.66
C LEU A 724 -8.23 -17.22 -15.87
N GLY A 725 -7.80 -18.26 -16.59
CA GLY A 725 -8.59 -19.47 -16.80
C GLY A 725 -8.95 -20.15 -15.48
N ARG A 726 -7.98 -20.27 -14.57
CA ARG A 726 -8.22 -20.82 -13.23
C ARG A 726 -9.19 -19.95 -12.43
N LEU A 727 -9.11 -18.61 -12.52
CA LEU A 727 -10.06 -17.70 -11.88
C LEU A 727 -11.48 -17.89 -12.44
N VAL A 728 -11.61 -18.04 -13.75
CA VAL A 728 -12.91 -18.32 -14.40
C VAL A 728 -13.55 -19.59 -13.86
N ILE A 729 -12.76 -20.68 -13.78
CA ILE A 729 -13.22 -21.97 -13.26
C ILE A 729 -13.66 -21.84 -11.79
N LEU A 730 -12.86 -21.20 -10.96
CA LEU A 730 -13.17 -21.00 -9.53
C LEU A 730 -14.43 -20.18 -9.32
N ASP A 731 -14.60 -19.11 -10.08
CA ASP A 731 -15.81 -18.30 -10.04
C ASP A 731 -17.05 -19.12 -10.43
N HIS A 732 -16.93 -19.97 -11.44
CA HIS A 732 -18.00 -20.86 -11.85
C HIS A 732 -18.39 -21.83 -10.74
N ILE A 733 -17.41 -22.51 -10.15
CA ILE A 733 -17.65 -23.50 -9.06
C ILE A 733 -18.26 -22.84 -7.84
N LEU A 734 -17.74 -21.66 -7.43
CA LEU A 734 -18.11 -21.02 -6.18
C LEU A 734 -19.41 -20.17 -6.27
N THR A 735 -19.96 -19.97 -7.48
CA THR A 735 -21.17 -19.17 -7.65
C THR A 735 -22.43 -20.01 -7.47
N GLY A 736 -23.30 -19.57 -6.54
CA GLY A 736 -24.58 -20.22 -6.26
C GLY A 736 -24.43 -21.60 -5.61
N GLU A 737 -25.29 -22.54 -5.99
CA GLU A 737 -25.31 -23.92 -5.46
C GLU A 737 -24.41 -24.91 -6.23
N ARG A 738 -23.64 -24.43 -7.20
CA ARG A 738 -22.80 -25.28 -8.06
C ARG A 738 -21.72 -26.02 -7.29
N PHE A 739 -21.15 -25.37 -6.29
CA PHE A 739 -20.13 -25.97 -5.43
C PHE A 739 -20.58 -27.33 -4.88
N ASP A 740 -21.81 -27.44 -4.37
CA ASP A 740 -22.33 -28.69 -3.80
C ASP A 740 -22.43 -29.82 -4.82
N GLN A 741 -22.60 -29.50 -6.10
CA GLN A 741 -22.62 -30.51 -7.18
C GLN A 741 -21.23 -31.13 -7.39
N TYR A 742 -20.18 -30.31 -7.42
CA TYR A 742 -18.79 -30.75 -7.60
C TYR A 742 -18.24 -31.52 -6.40
N VAL A 743 -18.76 -31.23 -5.19
CA VAL A 743 -18.27 -31.83 -3.93
C VAL A 743 -19.30 -32.76 -3.27
N SER A 744 -20.30 -33.24 -4.02
CA SER A 744 -21.39 -34.08 -3.49
C SER A 744 -20.89 -35.34 -2.76
N HIS A 745 -19.73 -35.87 -3.17
CA HIS A 745 -19.09 -37.06 -2.63
C HIS A 745 -18.28 -36.82 -1.34
N LEU A 746 -18.12 -35.58 -0.90
CA LEU A 746 -17.30 -35.22 0.25
C LEU A 746 -18.13 -35.16 1.54
N SER A 747 -17.45 -35.39 2.68
CA SER A 747 -18.05 -35.17 4.00
C SER A 747 -18.34 -33.69 4.25
N PRO A 748 -19.28 -33.31 5.13
CA PRO A 748 -19.55 -31.91 5.44
C PRO A 748 -18.34 -31.11 5.89
N ALA A 749 -17.42 -31.73 6.64
CA ALA A 749 -16.17 -31.09 7.09
C ALA A 749 -15.19 -30.85 5.92
N ASP A 750 -15.08 -31.84 5.01
CA ASP A 750 -14.22 -31.74 3.84
C ASP A 750 -14.78 -30.73 2.82
N LYS A 751 -16.12 -30.66 2.69
CA LYS A 751 -16.79 -29.61 1.88
C LYS A 751 -16.44 -28.21 2.39
N ALA A 752 -16.52 -28.01 3.70
CA ALA A 752 -16.17 -26.71 4.28
C ALA A 752 -14.69 -26.36 4.04
N SER A 753 -13.79 -27.35 4.17
CA SER A 753 -12.36 -27.21 3.90
C SER A 753 -12.08 -26.90 2.42
N ALA A 754 -12.70 -27.66 1.50
CA ALA A 754 -12.59 -27.44 0.07
C ALA A 754 -13.06 -26.04 -0.33
N LYS A 755 -14.23 -25.62 0.19
CA LYS A 755 -14.77 -24.29 -0.08
C LYS A 755 -13.83 -23.19 0.38
N GLY A 756 -13.30 -23.30 1.60
CA GLY A 756 -12.35 -22.32 2.14
C GLY A 756 -11.07 -22.22 1.30
N LEU A 757 -10.54 -23.35 0.80
CA LEU A 757 -9.37 -23.38 -0.06
C LEU A 757 -9.65 -22.71 -1.41
N LEU A 758 -10.75 -23.06 -2.07
CA LEU A 758 -11.14 -22.51 -3.36
C LEU A 758 -11.46 -21.02 -3.27
N ASP A 759 -12.18 -20.58 -2.23
CA ASP A 759 -12.46 -19.16 -1.95
C ASP A 759 -11.17 -18.35 -1.75
N THR A 760 -10.20 -18.90 -1.04
CA THR A 760 -8.91 -18.25 -0.82
C THR A 760 -8.13 -18.10 -2.13
N GLN A 761 -8.09 -19.17 -2.93
CA GLN A 761 -7.45 -19.15 -4.26
C GLN A 761 -8.11 -18.14 -5.19
N GLN A 762 -9.46 -18.11 -5.22
CA GLN A 762 -10.21 -17.16 -6.01
C GLN A 762 -9.86 -15.71 -5.68
N LYS A 763 -9.86 -15.36 -4.37
CA LYS A 763 -9.53 -14.01 -3.91
C LYS A 763 -8.10 -13.59 -4.30
N GLN A 764 -7.14 -14.50 -4.12
CA GLN A 764 -5.74 -14.24 -4.46
C GLN A 764 -5.55 -14.07 -5.97
N LEU A 765 -6.12 -14.98 -6.77
CA LEU A 765 -6.05 -14.88 -8.22
C LEU A 765 -6.75 -13.64 -8.75
N ARG A 766 -7.88 -13.25 -8.14
CA ARG A 766 -8.59 -12.03 -8.48
C ARG A 766 -7.72 -10.79 -8.25
N ALA A 767 -7.13 -10.66 -7.06
CA ALA A 767 -6.26 -9.53 -6.73
C ALA A 767 -5.03 -9.47 -7.65
N LYS A 768 -4.43 -10.63 -7.93
CA LYS A 768 -3.30 -10.75 -8.84
C LYS A 768 -3.69 -10.38 -10.27
N MET A 769 -4.86 -10.85 -10.73
CA MET A 769 -5.37 -10.51 -12.07
C MET A 769 -5.65 -9.02 -12.23
N VAL A 770 -6.20 -8.35 -11.22
CA VAL A 770 -6.36 -6.90 -11.24
C VAL A 770 -5.01 -6.19 -11.38
N ALA A 771 -3.98 -6.65 -10.67
CA ALA A 771 -2.63 -6.11 -10.82
C ALA A 771 -2.04 -6.34 -12.22
N HIS A 772 -2.21 -7.54 -12.79
CA HIS A 772 -1.81 -7.82 -14.17
C HIS A 772 -2.55 -6.92 -15.17
N LEU A 773 -3.85 -6.73 -14.99
CA LEU A 773 -4.64 -5.83 -15.84
C LEU A 773 -4.17 -4.38 -15.70
N GLN A 774 -3.89 -3.89 -14.48
CA GLN A 774 -3.32 -2.56 -14.30
C GLN A 774 -1.99 -2.37 -15.02
N ALA A 775 -1.14 -3.40 -15.02
CA ALA A 775 0.15 -3.37 -15.71
C ALA A 775 -0.04 -3.35 -17.23
N VAL A 776 -0.82 -4.27 -17.82
CA VAL A 776 -0.98 -4.35 -19.27
C VAL A 776 -1.78 -3.19 -19.88
N TYR A 777 -2.69 -2.59 -19.13
CA TYR A 777 -3.44 -1.37 -19.52
C TYR A 777 -2.75 -0.06 -19.15
N SER A 778 -1.57 -0.09 -18.53
CA SER A 778 -0.87 1.10 -18.02
C SER A 778 -1.76 2.00 -17.14
N ALA A 779 -2.61 1.39 -16.33
CA ALA A 779 -3.59 2.06 -15.46
C ALA A 779 -3.12 2.14 -14.00
N GLY A 780 -1.84 1.94 -13.73
CA GLY A 780 -1.24 1.98 -12.40
C GLY A 780 0.11 2.67 -12.43
N SER A 781 0.71 2.87 -11.26
CA SER A 781 2.03 3.50 -11.10
C SER A 781 3.22 2.63 -11.57
N GLY A 782 2.96 1.39 -11.97
CA GLY A 782 3.97 0.45 -12.49
C GLY A 782 3.97 0.44 -14.01
N LEU A 783 5.14 0.65 -14.63
CA LEU A 783 5.35 0.24 -16.02
C LEU A 783 5.13 -1.27 -16.12
N ALA A 784 4.46 -1.73 -17.18
CA ALA A 784 4.32 -3.16 -17.45
C ALA A 784 5.73 -3.78 -17.48
N ASN A 785 6.04 -4.59 -16.47
CA ASN A 785 7.26 -5.38 -16.51
C ASN A 785 7.13 -6.41 -17.61
N SER A 786 8.23 -6.75 -18.28
CA SER A 786 8.29 -7.82 -19.29
C SER A 786 7.79 -9.19 -18.78
N ALA A 787 7.64 -9.34 -17.47
CA ALA A 787 7.08 -10.52 -16.82
C ALA A 787 5.56 -10.66 -16.98
N ASP A 788 4.82 -9.55 -17.17
CA ASP A 788 3.36 -9.57 -17.19
C ASP A 788 2.77 -9.56 -18.61
N ALA A 789 3.54 -9.12 -19.61
CA ALA A 789 3.08 -8.94 -20.98
C ALA A 789 3.84 -9.78 -21.99
N ALA A 790 3.10 -10.48 -22.88
CA ALA A 790 3.67 -11.23 -23.99
C ALA A 790 4.06 -10.33 -25.19
N HIS A 791 3.27 -9.30 -25.47
CA HIS A 791 3.45 -8.31 -26.53
C HIS A 791 3.29 -6.93 -25.93
N GLN A 792 4.41 -6.25 -25.68
CA GLN A 792 4.41 -4.93 -25.07
C GLN A 792 4.12 -3.82 -26.09
N LEU A 793 3.28 -2.89 -25.69
CA LEU A 793 3.12 -1.57 -26.31
C LEU A 793 3.72 -0.52 -25.39
N GLU A 794 4.31 0.52 -25.97
CA GLU A 794 4.67 1.71 -25.20
C GLU A 794 3.40 2.40 -24.67
N PRO A 795 3.42 2.99 -23.49
CA PRO A 795 2.24 3.65 -22.92
C PRO A 795 1.61 4.68 -23.87
N SER A 796 2.41 5.37 -24.66
CA SER A 796 1.92 6.33 -25.68
C SER A 796 1.16 5.67 -26.84
N GLU A 797 1.44 4.41 -27.15
CA GLU A 797 0.77 3.64 -28.20
C GLU A 797 -0.58 3.07 -27.74
N GLN A 798 -0.78 2.94 -26.43
CA GLN A 798 -1.98 2.30 -25.87
C GLN A 798 -3.24 3.19 -25.95
N PHE A 799 -3.07 4.51 -26.00
CA PHE A 799 -4.19 5.44 -25.97
C PHE A 799 -4.36 6.14 -27.32
N GLN A 800 -5.31 5.66 -28.11
CA GLN A 800 -5.57 6.14 -29.45
C GLN A 800 -6.80 7.07 -29.47
N CYS A 801 -6.61 8.34 -29.82
CA CYS A 801 -7.69 9.30 -30.01
C CYS A 801 -8.03 9.43 -31.49
N LEU A 802 -9.28 9.23 -31.87
CA LEU A 802 -9.74 9.33 -33.25
C LEU A 802 -10.28 10.75 -33.61
N ASP A 803 -10.13 11.71 -32.68
CA ASP A 803 -10.49 13.11 -32.92
C ASP A 803 -9.30 13.87 -33.55
N GLU A 804 -9.58 14.84 -34.40
CA GLU A 804 -8.60 15.71 -35.07
C GLU A 804 -7.74 16.52 -34.09
N THR A 805 -8.22 16.75 -32.86
CA THR A 805 -7.56 17.61 -31.87
C THR A 805 -6.29 17.03 -31.25
N GLY A 806 -5.85 15.83 -31.69
CA GLY A 806 -4.50 15.32 -31.41
C GLY A 806 -4.36 14.37 -30.22
N ASP A 807 -3.13 14.03 -29.91
CA ASP A 807 -2.76 12.94 -29.01
C ASP A 807 -3.18 13.14 -27.56
N ILE A 808 -3.70 12.08 -26.95
CA ILE A 808 -3.96 11.97 -25.51
C ILE A 808 -2.72 11.38 -24.85
N GLN A 809 -2.30 12.02 -23.78
CA GLN A 809 -1.14 11.54 -23.02
C GLN A 809 -1.53 10.38 -22.11
N PRO A 810 -0.61 9.41 -21.90
CA PRO A 810 -0.82 8.34 -20.93
C PRO A 810 -1.21 8.89 -19.55
N PRO A 811 -2.25 8.37 -18.90
CA PRO A 811 -2.71 8.90 -17.64
C PRO A 811 -1.73 8.54 -16.52
N ALA A 812 -1.27 9.53 -15.76
CA ALA A 812 -0.57 9.31 -14.50
C ALA A 812 -1.60 8.98 -13.42
N ALA A 813 -1.92 7.70 -13.26
CA ALA A 813 -2.98 7.23 -12.37
C ALA A 813 -2.54 6.05 -11.52
N ALA A 814 -3.10 5.93 -10.31
CA ALA A 814 -2.82 4.84 -9.40
C ALA A 814 -3.78 3.64 -9.58
N ASN A 815 -4.89 3.82 -10.28
CA ASN A 815 -5.91 2.81 -10.52
C ASN A 815 -6.71 3.09 -11.80
N PHE A 816 -7.49 2.12 -12.23
CA PHE A 816 -8.31 2.19 -13.43
C PHE A 816 -9.29 3.36 -13.45
N LYS A 817 -9.97 3.63 -12.33
CA LYS A 817 -10.93 4.73 -12.25
C LYS A 817 -10.25 6.09 -12.46
N GLN A 818 -9.10 6.29 -11.85
CA GLN A 818 -8.33 7.52 -12.05
C GLN A 818 -7.78 7.61 -13.47
N ALA A 819 -7.33 6.50 -14.07
CA ALA A 819 -6.87 6.45 -15.44
C ALA A 819 -7.99 6.87 -16.41
N LEU A 820 -9.16 6.26 -16.27
CA LEU A 820 -10.33 6.58 -17.09
C LEU A 820 -10.76 8.06 -16.94
N THR A 821 -10.84 8.54 -15.70
CA THR A 821 -11.19 9.95 -15.43
C THR A 821 -10.15 10.91 -16.02
N SER A 822 -8.87 10.58 -15.95
CA SER A 822 -7.78 11.38 -16.54
C SER A 822 -7.90 11.44 -18.05
N LEU A 823 -8.13 10.32 -18.73
CA LEU A 823 -8.33 10.25 -20.18
C LEU A 823 -9.53 11.09 -20.62
N LEU A 824 -10.66 10.93 -19.94
CA LEU A 824 -11.87 11.70 -20.21
C LEU A 824 -11.68 13.19 -19.94
N SER A 825 -10.95 13.54 -18.90
CA SER A 825 -10.64 14.94 -18.58
C SER A 825 -9.80 15.58 -19.66
N GLN A 826 -8.80 14.87 -20.20
CA GLN A 826 -7.99 15.34 -21.33
C GLN A 826 -8.86 15.53 -22.59
N ALA A 827 -9.72 14.56 -22.89
CA ALA A 827 -10.64 14.61 -24.03
C ALA A 827 -11.62 15.80 -23.93
N LEU A 828 -12.24 15.96 -22.75
CA LEU A 828 -13.14 17.08 -22.49
C LEU A 828 -12.43 18.45 -22.50
N GLN A 829 -11.18 18.50 -22.04
CA GLN A 829 -10.41 19.73 -22.08
C GLN A 829 -10.12 20.18 -23.53
N LYS A 830 -9.91 19.21 -24.43
CA LYS A 830 -9.74 19.48 -25.85
C LYS A 830 -11.07 19.90 -26.50
N GLN A 831 -12.15 19.21 -26.17
CA GLN A 831 -13.50 19.55 -26.67
C GLN A 831 -13.97 20.91 -26.17
N PHE A 832 -13.65 21.26 -24.92
CA PHE A 832 -14.08 22.48 -24.27
C PHE A 832 -12.88 23.29 -23.73
N PRO A 833 -12.00 23.82 -24.60
CA PRO A 833 -10.77 24.50 -24.18
C PRO A 833 -11.04 25.77 -23.36
N ALA A 834 -12.19 26.43 -23.57
CA ALA A 834 -12.60 27.62 -22.84
C ALA A 834 -13.41 27.32 -21.56
N HIS A 835 -13.63 26.03 -21.22
CA HIS A 835 -14.37 25.68 -20.01
C HIS A 835 -13.63 26.16 -18.75
N PRO A 836 -14.32 26.84 -17.81
CA PRO A 836 -13.71 27.30 -16.57
C PRO A 836 -13.07 26.18 -15.77
N MET A 837 -11.95 26.49 -15.13
CA MET A 837 -11.21 25.54 -14.28
C MET A 837 -11.86 25.48 -12.87
N PHE A 838 -13.00 24.82 -12.76
CA PHE A 838 -13.60 24.51 -11.48
C PHE A 838 -12.98 23.25 -10.90
N ASP A 839 -12.98 23.16 -9.57
CA ASP A 839 -12.64 21.89 -8.91
C ASP A 839 -13.73 20.86 -9.25
N ASP A 840 -13.34 19.60 -9.42
CA ASP A 840 -14.28 18.52 -9.73
C ASP A 840 -15.36 18.36 -8.65
N ASP A 841 -15.04 18.70 -7.39
CA ASP A 841 -15.97 18.67 -6.27
C ASP A 841 -16.91 19.89 -6.18
N ALA A 842 -16.75 20.89 -7.03
CA ALA A 842 -17.61 22.05 -7.04
C ALA A 842 -19.08 21.64 -7.29
N ASN A 843 -19.97 21.97 -6.35
CA ASN A 843 -21.40 21.64 -6.48
C ASN A 843 -22.12 22.66 -7.36
N LEU A 844 -21.91 22.54 -8.68
CA LEU A 844 -22.48 23.44 -9.69
C LEU A 844 -23.90 22.99 -10.05
N ARG A 845 -24.87 23.27 -9.19
CA ARG A 845 -26.29 23.01 -9.51
C ARG A 845 -26.78 24.05 -10.52
N PRO A 846 -27.67 23.69 -11.51
CA PRO A 846 -28.22 24.64 -12.47
C PRO A 846 -28.84 25.89 -11.81
N ALA A 847 -29.51 25.71 -10.66
CA ALA A 847 -30.05 26.83 -9.89
C ALA A 847 -28.99 27.76 -9.28
N ALA A 848 -27.80 27.23 -8.92
CA ALA A 848 -26.72 28.07 -8.43
C ALA A 848 -26.03 28.82 -9.56
N LEU A 849 -25.84 28.18 -10.72
CA LEU A 849 -25.34 28.83 -11.94
C LEU A 849 -26.28 29.93 -12.41
N GLY A 850 -27.60 29.69 -12.41
CA GLY A 850 -28.61 30.70 -12.73
C GLY A 850 -28.47 31.96 -11.84
N ARG A 851 -28.38 31.75 -10.52
CA ARG A 851 -28.18 32.86 -9.57
C ARG A 851 -26.88 33.63 -9.77
N VAL A 852 -25.79 32.91 -10.07
CA VAL A 852 -24.50 33.54 -10.40
C VAL A 852 -24.60 34.37 -11.67
N LEU A 853 -25.23 33.85 -12.71
CA LEU A 853 -25.48 34.57 -13.95
C LEU A 853 -26.34 35.81 -13.74
N GLU A 854 -27.41 35.72 -12.93
CA GLU A 854 -28.24 36.87 -12.58
C GLU A 854 -27.46 37.98 -11.86
N GLU A 855 -26.62 37.61 -10.90
CA GLU A 855 -25.79 38.61 -10.19
C GLU A 855 -24.67 39.19 -11.07
N ILE A 856 -24.10 38.41 -11.99
CA ILE A 856 -23.14 38.94 -13.00
C ILE A 856 -23.85 39.91 -13.96
N THR A 857 -25.03 39.54 -14.44
CA THR A 857 -25.83 40.39 -15.34
C THR A 857 -26.18 41.68 -14.64
N ARG A 858 -26.58 41.60 -13.37
CA ARG A 858 -26.89 42.80 -12.57
C ARG A 858 -25.65 43.68 -12.36
N ALA A 859 -24.46 43.09 -12.14
CA ALA A 859 -23.22 43.82 -12.02
C ALA A 859 -22.81 44.52 -13.29
N ILE A 860 -23.02 43.89 -14.45
CA ILE A 860 -22.74 44.48 -15.77
C ILE A 860 -23.67 45.67 -16.05
N GLN A 861 -24.91 45.67 -15.54
CA GLN A 861 -25.89 46.74 -15.68
C GLN A 861 -25.68 47.92 -14.71
N THR A 862 -24.81 47.74 -13.68
CA THR A 862 -24.50 48.86 -12.75
C THR A 862 -23.41 49.78 -13.32
N PRO A 863 -23.52 51.12 -13.15
CA PRO A 863 -22.59 52.08 -13.76
C PRO A 863 -21.13 51.91 -13.30
N ASP A 864 -20.91 51.38 -12.11
CA ASP A 864 -19.58 51.16 -11.51
C ASP A 864 -19.10 49.72 -11.57
N GLY A 865 -19.88 48.79 -12.12
CA GLY A 865 -19.51 47.38 -12.29
C GLY A 865 -19.31 46.63 -10.96
N ARG A 866 -19.74 47.17 -9.82
CA ARG A 866 -19.55 46.50 -8.53
C ARG A 866 -20.66 45.49 -8.23
N ILE A 867 -20.28 44.32 -7.82
CA ILE A 867 -21.21 43.30 -7.32
C ILE A 867 -21.47 43.52 -5.82
N ILE A 868 -22.67 44.04 -5.48
CA ILE A 868 -23.14 44.07 -4.10
C ILE A 868 -23.92 42.76 -3.86
N VAL A 869 -23.27 41.79 -3.24
CA VAL A 869 -23.88 40.49 -2.98
C VAL A 869 -24.31 40.40 -1.51
N GLU A 870 -25.58 40.07 -1.28
CA GLU A 870 -26.10 39.80 0.05
C GLU A 870 -25.28 38.69 0.76
N GLN A 871 -25.13 38.81 2.07
CA GLN A 871 -24.29 37.91 2.88
C GLN A 871 -24.69 36.43 2.74
N SER A 872 -25.99 36.16 2.55
CA SER A 872 -26.53 34.81 2.26
C SER A 872 -26.05 34.20 0.95
N LYS A 873 -25.88 35.03 -0.08
CA LYS A 873 -25.44 34.61 -1.41
C LYS A 873 -23.93 34.55 -1.59
N ARG A 874 -23.17 35.21 -0.71
CA ARG A 874 -21.68 35.20 -0.77
C ARG A 874 -21.09 33.80 -0.66
N ARG A 875 -21.74 32.90 0.05
CA ARG A 875 -21.28 31.51 0.22
C ARG A 875 -21.42 30.71 -1.07
N GLU A 876 -22.52 30.87 -1.79
CA GLU A 876 -22.77 30.21 -3.07
C GLU A 876 -21.84 30.74 -4.18
N LEU A 877 -21.66 32.06 -4.26
CA LEU A 877 -20.73 32.69 -5.16
C LEU A 877 -19.28 32.26 -4.91
N ARG A 878 -18.87 32.09 -3.64
CA ARG A 878 -17.53 31.57 -3.30
C ARG A 878 -17.34 30.11 -3.66
N GLN A 879 -18.40 29.28 -3.63
CA GLN A 879 -18.33 27.90 -4.04
C GLN A 879 -18.17 27.74 -5.56
N VAL A 880 -18.72 28.67 -6.34
CA VAL A 880 -18.66 28.68 -7.81
C VAL A 880 -17.45 29.48 -8.32
N ALA A 881 -17.07 30.54 -7.64
CA ALA A 881 -15.93 31.40 -7.98
C ALA A 881 -14.74 31.04 -7.08
N ASN A 882 -14.05 29.95 -7.37
CA ASN A 882 -12.79 29.60 -6.70
C ASN A 882 -11.76 30.71 -6.99
N PRO A 883 -10.97 31.19 -5.99
CA PRO A 883 -9.98 32.26 -6.15
C PRO A 883 -8.89 32.00 -7.21
N HIS A 884 -8.76 30.77 -7.69
CA HIS A 884 -7.89 30.44 -8.83
C HIS A 884 -8.47 30.75 -10.20
N SER A 885 -9.74 31.17 -10.31
CA SER A 885 -10.35 31.60 -11.56
C SER A 885 -9.98 33.05 -11.91
N ILE A 886 -8.69 33.33 -12.07
CA ILE A 886 -8.19 34.55 -12.72
C ILE A 886 -8.82 34.77 -14.12
N ARG A 887 -9.39 33.71 -14.71
CA ARG A 887 -10.12 33.75 -15.99
C ARG A 887 -11.55 34.26 -15.90
N LEU A 888 -12.22 34.32 -14.77
CA LEU A 888 -13.51 35.01 -14.65
C LEU A 888 -13.36 36.52 -14.90
N ARG A 889 -12.20 37.10 -14.59
CA ARG A 889 -11.87 38.47 -14.97
C ARG A 889 -11.73 38.62 -16.49
N CYS A 890 -11.22 37.62 -17.20
CA CYS A 890 -11.09 37.63 -18.65
C CYS A 890 -12.46 37.42 -19.35
N CYS A 891 -13.37 36.62 -18.80
CA CYS A 891 -14.73 36.50 -19.34
C CYS A 891 -15.54 37.77 -19.10
N LEU A 892 -15.39 38.42 -17.95
CA LEU A 892 -16.05 39.71 -17.67
C LEU A 892 -15.48 40.84 -18.54
N SER A 893 -14.18 40.86 -18.84
CA SER A 893 -13.58 41.83 -19.75
C SER A 893 -13.89 41.55 -21.25
N ALA A 894 -14.09 40.29 -21.62
CA ALA A 894 -14.50 39.90 -22.99
C ALA A 894 -15.98 40.18 -23.27
N MET A 895 -16.85 40.11 -22.23
CA MET A 895 -18.27 40.46 -22.34
C MET A 895 -18.50 41.99 -22.40
N SER A 896 -17.54 42.82 -21.97
CA SER A 896 -17.60 44.27 -22.08
C SER A 896 -17.15 44.82 -23.46
N SER A 897 -16.73 43.94 -24.36
CA SER A 897 -16.40 44.31 -25.77
C SER A 897 -17.60 44.01 -26.68
N PRO A 898 -18.12 44.96 -27.47
CA PRO A 898 -19.31 44.77 -28.30
C PRO A 898 -19.09 43.89 -29.55
N ARG A 899 -18.03 43.12 -29.60
CA ARG A 899 -17.73 42.25 -30.75
C ARG A 899 -17.32 40.87 -30.30
N THR A 900 -18.23 40.06 -29.81
CA THR A 900 -18.17 38.58 -29.98
C THR A 900 -19.46 37.94 -29.48
N SER A 901 -20.43 37.84 -30.37
CA SER A 901 -21.53 36.90 -30.27
C SER A 901 -21.04 35.50 -30.68
N LYS A 902 -20.33 34.80 -29.84
CA LYS A 902 -20.08 33.36 -29.91
C LYS A 902 -19.26 32.97 -28.69
N CYS A 903 -19.92 32.65 -27.60
CA CYS A 903 -19.46 31.79 -26.55
C CYS A 903 -20.55 30.80 -26.22
#